data_5b146a02b0ba493ce48e2d02b27a91ac
#
_entry.id   5b146a02b0ba493ce48e2d02b27a91ac
#
_cell.length_a   1.000
_cell.length_b   1.000
_cell.length_c   1.000
_cell.angle_alpha   90.00
_cell.angle_beta   90.00
_cell.angle_gamma   90.00
#
_symmetry.space_group_name_H-M   'P 1'
#
loop_
_entity.id
_entity.type
_entity.pdbx_description
1 polymer ?
#
loop_
_entity_poly.entity_id
_entity_poly.type
_entity_poly.pdbx_seq_one_letter_code
_entity_poly.pdbx_strand_id
1 'polypeptide(L)'
;MSKELSKTYDPKDIEDRLYKKWEDNGYFHAEVDRSKKPFTIVMPPPNITGQLHMGHALDNTMQDILIRYKRMQGYNALWQPGTDHASIATEVKVIQSLKEQGINKADLTREEFLDKCWEWRKEYGGRIVKQLRKLGSSADWQRERFTMDEGCSHAVQEVFTKLYKKGWIYKGSRIVNWCPVCKTSISDAEVEHEEQDGFFWHINYPVVGEEGRFVEIATTRPETLFGDTAVAVNPEDERYKDIVGKTLKLPMTDREIPVIADAYVDKEFGTGCVKITPAHDPNDFEVGKRHNLEEIVVINDDATMNEKAGKYAGMDRYECRKALVDDLKKEGLLVKVVPHSHNVGVHDRCHTTVEPMIKQQWFVKMDEMIKPAVEGVKNGEIKLLPSRMDKTYFNWTDNIRDWCISRQLWWGHRIPAWYCDDCGEMVVSIENPGKCPKCGCTHMTQDPDTLDTWFSSALWPFSTLGWPEKTEDLDYFYPNDVLVTGYDIIFFWVIRMIFSGYEQMGKAPFHTVLFHGLVRDSQGRKMSKSLGNGIDPLEVIDKYGADALRLTLITGNAPGNDMRFYWERVEASRNFANKVWNASRFIMMNLDGFELHTPSKDELHAADKWILSKVNTLAKDATENMDKFELGIAVQKVYDFIWDEFCDWYIEIAKVRTYKKDEDPVSANAALWTLKTVLTEALKLLHPYMPFITEEIFCTLQSEEETIMLSKWPEYKEEWNFPAEEAAIEHCKDLVKGIRNVRTEMDVPPSRKAKLYITSEDAGLRTVFEENKEVYVNLASTSEIIVQADKNGISEDAVSVVIPGAVLYLPLEDLVDFEKEKERLHKEKDKLTKELARSKGMLSNEKFLNNAKPEKVQEEKDKLAKYEQMMAQVEARLAQMK
;
A
#
# COMPACT_ATOMS: atom_id res chain seq x y z
N MET A 1 -14.84 13.37 40.28
CA MET A 1 -14.26 14.46 39.48
C MET A 1 -14.65 14.16 38.03
N SER A 2 -15.39 15.04 37.36
CA SER A 2 -15.67 14.91 35.94
C SER A 2 -14.33 14.92 35.22
N LYS A 3 -14.06 13.87 34.41
CA LYS A 3 -12.89 13.86 33.54
C LYS A 3 -13.19 14.84 32.39
N GLU A 4 -12.53 15.99 32.35
CA GLU A 4 -12.66 16.92 31.23
C GLU A 4 -11.59 16.64 30.18
N LEU A 5 -11.98 16.70 28.90
CA LEU A 5 -11.03 16.71 27.79
C LEU A 5 -10.27 18.04 27.77
N SER A 6 -8.97 18.01 27.45
CA SER A 6 -8.14 19.20 27.27
C SER A 6 -8.73 20.13 26.19
N LYS A 7 -8.39 21.42 26.25
CA LYS A 7 -8.89 22.44 25.31
C LYS A 7 -8.52 22.12 23.85
N THR A 8 -7.36 21.52 23.65
CA THR A 8 -6.84 21.15 22.33
C THR A 8 -6.47 19.67 22.34
N TYR A 9 -6.68 19.01 21.23
CA TYR A 9 -6.19 17.64 21.04
C TYR A 9 -4.69 17.67 20.80
N ASP A 10 -3.92 16.96 21.64
CA ASP A 10 -2.49 16.71 21.44
C ASP A 10 -2.25 15.19 21.46
N PRO A 11 -1.95 14.57 20.32
CA PRO A 11 -1.72 13.14 20.25
C PRO A 11 -0.51 12.68 21.09
N LYS A 12 0.51 13.53 21.29
CA LYS A 12 1.75 13.15 22.01
C LYS A 12 1.50 12.78 23.47
N ASP A 13 0.56 13.48 24.12
CA ASP A 13 0.22 13.22 25.51
C ASP A 13 -0.66 11.97 25.68
N ILE A 14 -1.29 11.52 24.60
CA ILE A 14 -2.36 10.51 24.61
C ILE A 14 -1.84 9.15 24.12
N GLU A 15 -1.13 9.11 22.98
CA GLU A 15 -0.82 7.89 22.25
C GLU A 15 0.04 6.92 23.06
N ASP A 16 1.14 7.36 23.63
CA ASP A 16 2.04 6.49 24.41
C ASP A 16 1.37 5.95 25.67
N ARG A 17 0.59 6.78 26.36
CA ARG A 17 -0.15 6.41 27.56
C ARG A 17 -1.23 5.36 27.29
N LEU A 18 -2.01 5.56 26.23
CA LEU A 18 -3.06 4.64 25.84
C LEU A 18 -2.49 3.32 25.33
N TYR A 19 -1.44 3.37 24.49
CA TYR A 19 -0.82 2.16 23.98
C TYR A 19 -0.27 1.29 25.12
N LYS A 20 0.41 1.91 26.07
CA LYS A 20 0.88 1.22 27.30
C LYS A 20 -0.28 0.63 28.10
N LYS A 21 -1.39 1.37 28.28
CA LYS A 21 -2.60 0.86 28.95
C LYS A 21 -3.12 -0.40 28.26
N TRP A 22 -3.17 -0.43 26.94
CA TRP A 22 -3.67 -1.58 26.18
C TRP A 22 -2.77 -2.81 26.32
N GLU A 23 -1.44 -2.62 26.25
CA GLU A 23 -0.48 -3.72 26.44
C GLU A 23 -0.52 -4.25 27.88
N ASP A 24 -0.47 -3.36 28.89
CA ASP A 24 -0.44 -3.74 30.30
C ASP A 24 -1.71 -4.53 30.71
N ASN A 25 -2.85 -4.26 30.08
CA ASN A 25 -4.11 -4.98 30.31
C ASN A 25 -4.30 -6.21 29.40
N GLY A 26 -3.36 -6.49 28.50
CA GLY A 26 -3.41 -7.67 27.64
C GLY A 26 -4.54 -7.65 26.59
N TYR A 27 -5.05 -6.49 26.19
CA TYR A 27 -6.18 -6.38 25.25
C TYR A 27 -5.85 -6.91 23.84
N PHE A 28 -4.58 -7.07 23.50
CA PHE A 28 -4.13 -7.60 22.23
C PHE A 28 -3.95 -9.13 22.22
N HIS A 29 -3.88 -9.71 23.41
CA HIS A 29 -3.57 -11.13 23.58
C HIS A 29 -4.77 -12.02 23.27
N ALA A 30 -4.54 -13.06 22.47
CA ALA A 30 -5.54 -14.06 22.12
C ALA A 30 -5.09 -15.44 22.60
N GLU A 31 -5.84 -16.03 23.51
CA GLU A 31 -5.69 -17.42 23.93
C GLU A 31 -6.78 -18.29 23.29
N VAL A 32 -6.54 -19.60 23.24
CA VAL A 32 -7.53 -20.54 22.72
C VAL A 32 -8.81 -20.48 23.55
N ASP A 33 -9.88 -19.99 22.97
CA ASP A 33 -11.22 -19.91 23.55
C ASP A 33 -12.25 -20.51 22.59
N ARG A 34 -12.58 -21.78 22.79
CA ARG A 34 -13.51 -22.50 21.90
C ARG A 34 -14.95 -22.05 22.00
N SER A 35 -15.29 -21.14 22.92
CA SER A 35 -16.59 -20.50 22.99
C SER A 35 -16.76 -19.37 21.96
N LYS A 36 -15.64 -18.89 21.43
CA LYS A 36 -15.58 -17.82 20.42
C LYS A 36 -15.13 -18.36 19.08
N LYS A 37 -15.55 -17.70 18.00
CA LYS A 37 -15.04 -17.97 16.67
C LYS A 37 -13.66 -17.28 16.53
N PRO A 38 -12.60 -18.00 16.09
CA PRO A 38 -11.33 -17.35 15.80
C PRO A 38 -11.40 -16.43 14.59
N PHE A 39 -10.55 -15.42 14.57
CA PHE A 39 -10.23 -14.62 13.39
C PHE A 39 -8.73 -14.35 13.42
N THR A 40 -8.02 -14.86 12.43
CA THR A 40 -6.56 -14.87 12.44
C THR A 40 -5.99 -14.13 11.23
N ILE A 41 -5.06 -13.22 11.50
CA ILE A 41 -4.18 -12.58 10.51
C ILE A 41 -2.73 -12.85 10.93
N VAL A 42 -1.93 -13.41 10.02
CA VAL A 42 -0.49 -13.44 10.20
C VAL A 42 0.10 -12.17 9.56
N MET A 43 0.88 -11.43 10.34
CA MET A 43 1.52 -10.22 9.87
C MET A 43 2.61 -10.57 8.84
N PRO A 44 2.66 -9.93 7.66
CA PRO A 44 3.84 -10.01 6.80
C PRO A 44 5.08 -9.59 7.61
N PRO A 45 6.02 -10.52 7.86
CA PRO A 45 7.12 -10.22 8.77
C PRO A 45 8.08 -9.21 8.12
N PRO A 46 8.23 -7.98 8.68
CA PRO A 46 9.14 -7.01 8.11
C PRO A 46 10.59 -7.50 8.15
N ASN A 47 11.32 -7.24 7.07
CA ASN A 47 12.74 -7.54 6.96
C ASN A 47 13.56 -6.69 7.93
N ILE A 48 14.48 -7.29 8.68
CA ILE A 48 15.38 -6.58 9.62
C ILE A 48 16.48 -5.77 8.92
N THR A 49 16.21 -5.22 7.76
CA THR A 49 17.18 -4.46 6.92
C THR A 49 17.21 -2.96 7.21
N GLY A 50 16.37 -2.49 8.12
CA GLY A 50 16.30 -1.08 8.48
C GLY A 50 14.97 -0.70 9.13
N GLN A 51 14.59 0.57 8.97
CA GLN A 51 13.31 1.07 9.47
C GLN A 51 12.16 0.87 8.48
N LEU A 52 10.94 0.84 9.01
CA LEU A 52 9.72 0.76 8.21
C LEU A 52 9.54 2.00 7.31
N HIS A 53 8.82 1.81 6.22
CA HIS A 53 8.43 2.86 5.28
C HIS A 53 6.89 2.94 5.16
N MET A 54 6.37 3.90 4.38
CA MET A 54 4.92 4.11 4.22
C MET A 54 4.14 2.89 3.74
N GLY A 55 4.75 2.03 2.91
CA GLY A 55 4.11 0.76 2.50
C GLY A 55 3.81 -0.16 3.68
N HIS A 56 4.75 -0.27 4.62
CA HIS A 56 4.51 -1.04 5.86
C HIS A 56 3.44 -0.38 6.74
N ALA A 57 3.41 0.96 6.80
CA ALA A 57 2.39 1.67 7.57
C ALA A 57 0.99 1.42 6.98
N LEU A 58 0.84 1.41 5.65
CA LEU A 58 -0.41 1.06 4.98
C LEU A 58 -0.82 -0.39 5.28
N ASP A 59 0.08 -1.33 5.02
CA ASP A 59 -0.14 -2.77 5.22
C ASP A 59 -0.60 -3.09 6.65
N ASN A 60 0.14 -2.59 7.64
CA ASN A 60 -0.19 -2.82 9.04
C ASN A 60 -1.47 -2.09 9.49
N THR A 61 -1.75 -0.90 8.94
CA THR A 61 -2.99 -0.18 9.24
C THR A 61 -4.21 -0.97 8.75
N MET A 62 -4.16 -1.55 7.55
CA MET A 62 -5.25 -2.37 7.02
C MET A 62 -5.52 -3.60 7.88
N GLN A 63 -4.46 -4.30 8.30
CA GLN A 63 -4.57 -5.46 9.19
C GLN A 63 -5.17 -5.07 10.54
N ASP A 64 -4.67 -4.01 11.16
CA ASP A 64 -5.13 -3.54 12.48
C ASP A 64 -6.61 -3.14 12.46
N ILE A 65 -7.08 -2.52 11.38
CA ILE A 65 -8.49 -2.18 11.19
C ILE A 65 -9.36 -3.44 11.21
N LEU A 66 -8.96 -4.47 10.47
CA LEU A 66 -9.70 -5.74 10.42
C LEU A 66 -9.70 -6.45 11.78
N ILE A 67 -8.57 -6.48 12.46
CA ILE A 67 -8.43 -7.10 13.79
C ILE A 67 -9.29 -6.37 14.83
N ARG A 68 -9.26 -5.03 14.87
CA ARG A 68 -10.09 -4.24 15.79
C ARG A 68 -11.57 -4.42 15.50
N TYR A 69 -11.96 -4.38 14.24
CA TYR A 69 -13.33 -4.63 13.81
C TYR A 69 -13.84 -6.01 14.26
N LYS A 70 -13.09 -7.07 13.98
CA LYS A 70 -13.48 -8.42 14.37
C LYS A 70 -13.48 -8.64 15.89
N ARG A 71 -12.54 -8.02 16.61
CA ARG A 71 -12.52 -8.02 18.07
C ARG A 71 -13.79 -7.40 18.65
N MET A 72 -14.23 -6.25 18.12
CA MET A 72 -15.48 -5.60 18.51
C MET A 72 -16.73 -6.41 18.12
N GLN A 73 -16.64 -7.26 17.10
CA GLN A 73 -17.69 -8.23 16.77
C GLN A 73 -17.71 -9.48 17.67
N GLY A 74 -16.83 -9.55 18.66
CA GLY A 74 -16.76 -10.65 19.62
C GLY A 74 -15.97 -11.87 19.15
N TYR A 75 -15.25 -11.79 18.03
CA TYR A 75 -14.32 -12.84 17.63
C TYR A 75 -13.12 -12.91 18.55
N ASN A 76 -12.52 -14.10 18.66
CA ASN A 76 -11.19 -14.25 19.23
C ASN A 76 -10.15 -13.90 18.16
N ALA A 77 -9.78 -12.63 18.12
CA ALA A 77 -8.97 -12.08 17.03
C ALA A 77 -7.48 -12.17 17.37
N LEU A 78 -6.75 -13.02 16.63
CA LEU A 78 -5.29 -13.13 16.70
C LEU A 78 -4.65 -12.38 15.55
N TRP A 79 -3.85 -11.37 15.85
CA TRP A 79 -2.90 -10.79 14.92
C TRP A 79 -1.49 -11.24 15.30
N GLN A 80 -0.97 -12.23 14.55
CA GLN A 80 0.31 -12.88 14.83
C GLN A 80 1.46 -12.03 14.29
N PRO A 81 2.28 -11.38 15.14
CA PRO A 81 3.40 -10.56 14.71
C PRO A 81 4.69 -11.35 14.56
N GLY A 82 5.65 -10.75 13.85
CA GLY A 82 7.02 -11.23 13.78
C GLY A 82 7.88 -10.44 12.80
N THR A 83 9.13 -10.87 12.64
CA THR A 83 10.13 -10.27 11.75
C THR A 83 10.84 -11.34 10.92
N ASP A 84 11.31 -10.96 9.73
CA ASP A 84 12.04 -11.84 8.82
C ASP A 84 13.55 -11.55 8.86
N HIS A 85 14.34 -12.62 8.87
CA HIS A 85 15.80 -12.55 8.84
C HIS A 85 16.35 -12.02 7.50
N ALA A 86 15.55 -12.09 6.43
CA ALA A 86 15.83 -11.51 5.12
C ALA A 86 17.19 -11.86 4.51
N SER A 87 17.73 -13.05 4.79
CA SER A 87 18.94 -13.65 4.21
C SER A 87 19.92 -12.66 3.55
N ILE A 88 19.89 -12.58 2.22
CA ILE A 88 20.80 -11.78 1.39
C ILE A 88 20.71 -10.28 1.71
N ALA A 89 19.51 -9.74 1.92
CA ALA A 89 19.32 -8.33 2.16
C ALA A 89 19.94 -7.87 3.49
N THR A 90 19.82 -8.70 4.53
CA THR A 90 20.45 -8.44 5.84
C THR A 90 21.95 -8.63 5.78
N GLU A 91 22.43 -9.70 5.15
CA GLU A 91 23.86 -9.96 5.01
C GLU A 91 24.59 -8.80 4.29
N VAL A 92 24.02 -8.27 3.21
CA VAL A 92 24.54 -7.10 2.50
C VAL A 92 24.62 -5.87 3.40
N LYS A 93 23.61 -5.64 4.26
CA LYS A 93 23.61 -4.52 5.19
C LYS A 93 24.66 -4.65 6.29
N VAL A 94 24.80 -5.85 6.85
CA VAL A 94 25.84 -6.14 7.86
C VAL A 94 27.23 -5.98 7.26
N ILE A 95 27.48 -6.50 6.05
CA ILE A 95 28.75 -6.31 5.34
C ILE A 95 29.06 -4.83 5.10
N GLN A 96 28.06 -4.05 4.69
CA GLN A 96 28.21 -2.61 4.50
C GLN A 96 28.59 -1.92 5.81
N SER A 97 27.89 -2.22 6.91
CA SER A 97 28.18 -1.66 8.24
C SER A 97 29.56 -2.04 8.75
N LEU A 98 30.00 -3.29 8.51
CA LEU A 98 31.35 -3.74 8.87
C LEU A 98 32.44 -3.02 8.07
N LYS A 99 32.22 -2.80 6.76
CA LYS A 99 33.15 -2.03 5.91
C LYS A 99 33.31 -0.59 6.38
N GLU A 100 32.24 0.06 6.83
CA GLU A 100 32.29 1.41 7.44
C GLU A 100 33.14 1.43 8.71
N GLN A 101 33.24 0.30 9.42
CA GLN A 101 34.09 0.09 10.59
C GLN A 101 35.51 -0.39 10.22
N GLY A 102 35.82 -0.56 8.92
CA GLY A 102 37.11 -1.04 8.45
C GLY A 102 37.31 -2.56 8.54
N ILE A 103 36.23 -3.34 8.71
CA ILE A 103 36.28 -4.78 8.85
C ILE A 103 35.76 -5.41 7.54
N ASN A 104 36.52 -6.36 6.97
CA ASN A 104 36.07 -7.15 5.82
C ASN A 104 35.49 -8.49 6.29
N LYS A 105 34.42 -8.95 5.64
CA LYS A 105 33.83 -10.26 5.92
C LYS A 105 34.85 -11.41 5.78
N ALA A 106 35.80 -11.28 4.83
CA ALA A 106 36.82 -12.28 4.58
C ALA A 106 37.82 -12.46 5.75
N ASP A 107 37.91 -11.49 6.65
CA ASP A 107 38.78 -11.52 7.83
C ASP A 107 38.10 -12.19 9.04
N LEU A 108 36.82 -12.56 8.91
CA LEU A 108 36.01 -13.15 9.97
C LEU A 108 35.77 -14.65 9.70
N THR A 109 35.67 -15.42 10.79
CA THR A 109 35.06 -16.75 10.74
C THR A 109 33.54 -16.65 10.52
N ARG A 110 32.91 -17.78 10.12
CA ARG A 110 31.45 -17.82 9.97
C ARG A 110 30.75 -17.46 11.29
N GLU A 111 31.22 -17.99 12.39
CA GLU A 111 30.66 -17.76 13.72
C GLU A 111 30.75 -16.28 14.12
N GLU A 112 31.91 -15.65 13.96
CA GLU A 112 32.10 -14.23 14.26
C GLU A 112 31.19 -13.35 13.39
N PHE A 113 31.00 -13.69 12.12
CA PHE A 113 30.09 -12.96 11.25
C PHE A 113 28.62 -13.15 11.66
N LEU A 114 28.22 -14.37 12.02
CA LEU A 114 26.88 -14.65 12.52
C LEU A 114 26.58 -13.88 13.82
N ASP A 115 27.54 -13.75 14.72
CA ASP A 115 27.37 -12.92 15.93
C ASP A 115 27.06 -11.46 15.57
N LYS A 116 27.71 -10.91 14.52
CA LYS A 116 27.40 -9.56 14.01
C LYS A 116 25.99 -9.47 13.43
N CYS A 117 25.53 -10.52 12.75
CA CYS A 117 24.16 -10.58 12.26
C CYS A 117 23.12 -10.64 13.40
N TRP A 118 23.40 -11.37 14.47
CA TRP A 118 22.53 -11.42 15.65
C TRP A 118 22.52 -10.08 16.43
N GLU A 119 23.66 -9.37 16.53
CA GLU A 119 23.70 -8.00 17.05
C GLU A 119 22.81 -7.07 16.21
N TRP A 120 22.93 -7.15 14.88
CA TRP A 120 22.09 -6.41 13.93
C TRP A 120 20.59 -6.69 14.12
N ARG A 121 20.23 -7.96 14.24
CA ARG A 121 18.84 -8.39 14.50
C ARG A 121 18.29 -7.78 15.79
N LYS A 122 19.08 -7.78 16.85
CA LYS A 122 18.67 -7.21 18.14
C LYS A 122 18.37 -5.71 18.04
N GLU A 123 19.17 -4.97 17.30
CA GLU A 123 19.01 -3.54 17.10
C GLU A 123 17.79 -3.22 16.20
N TYR A 124 17.79 -3.73 14.99
CA TYR A 124 16.79 -3.35 13.97
C TYR A 124 15.44 -4.05 14.13
N GLY A 125 15.41 -5.30 14.58
CA GLY A 125 14.16 -5.96 14.95
C GLY A 125 13.42 -5.23 16.07
N GLY A 126 14.13 -4.85 17.12
CA GLY A 126 13.56 -4.05 18.21
C GLY A 126 13.08 -2.66 17.75
N ARG A 127 13.75 -2.03 16.79
CA ARG A 127 13.32 -0.74 16.22
C ARG A 127 12.03 -0.87 15.42
N ILE A 128 11.92 -1.90 14.58
CA ILE A 128 10.72 -2.19 13.79
C ILE A 128 9.50 -2.35 14.70
N VAL A 129 9.62 -3.18 15.73
CA VAL A 129 8.52 -3.42 16.69
C VAL A 129 8.11 -2.12 17.39
N LYS A 130 9.05 -1.27 17.77
CA LYS A 130 8.74 0.05 18.34
C LYS A 130 7.99 0.96 17.35
N GLN A 131 8.35 0.93 16.06
CA GLN A 131 7.66 1.71 15.03
C GLN A 131 6.21 1.23 14.85
N LEU A 132 5.97 -0.08 14.87
CA LEU A 132 4.62 -0.65 14.80
C LEU A 132 3.76 -0.26 16.01
N ARG A 133 4.35 -0.27 17.23
CA ARG A 133 3.67 0.21 18.42
C ARG A 133 3.28 1.67 18.32
N LYS A 134 4.17 2.52 17.81
CA LYS A 134 3.88 3.95 17.57
C LYS A 134 2.76 4.17 16.55
N LEU A 135 2.64 3.29 15.56
CA LEU A 135 1.52 3.30 14.60
C LEU A 135 0.18 2.90 15.24
N GLY A 136 0.20 2.35 16.46
CA GLY A 136 -0.99 1.87 17.15
C GLY A 136 -1.39 0.43 16.82
N SER A 137 -0.47 -0.37 16.26
CA SER A 137 -0.74 -1.75 15.87
C SER A 137 -1.10 -2.62 17.07
N SER A 138 -2.30 -3.21 17.06
CA SER A 138 -2.81 -4.05 18.15
C SER A 138 -2.47 -5.54 17.97
N ALA A 139 -1.22 -5.80 17.58
CA ALA A 139 -0.72 -7.16 17.41
C ALA A 139 -0.44 -7.84 18.77
N ASP A 140 -0.53 -9.15 18.80
CA ASP A 140 -0.24 -9.93 20.00
C ASP A 140 1.27 -10.09 20.23
N TRP A 141 1.88 -9.06 20.83
CA TRP A 141 3.32 -9.00 21.05
C TRP A 141 3.86 -10.08 21.99
N GLN A 142 3.02 -10.76 22.75
CA GLN A 142 3.43 -11.90 23.57
C GLN A 142 3.73 -13.12 22.68
N ARG A 143 3.20 -13.14 21.47
CA ARG A 143 3.41 -14.19 20.46
C ARG A 143 4.39 -13.78 19.36
N GLU A 144 5.20 -12.72 19.58
CA GLU A 144 6.18 -12.27 18.58
C GLU A 144 7.11 -13.41 18.16
N ARG A 145 7.24 -13.61 16.86
CA ARG A 145 8.09 -14.64 16.26
C ARG A 145 9.20 -14.03 15.37
N PHE A 146 10.21 -14.82 15.14
CA PHE A 146 11.28 -14.50 14.22
C PHE A 146 11.50 -15.71 13.30
N THR A 147 11.66 -15.48 12.00
CA THR A 147 11.78 -16.60 11.03
C THR A 147 12.95 -17.53 11.29
N MET A 148 13.96 -17.13 12.08
CA MET A 148 15.07 -17.96 12.53
C MET A 148 15.02 -18.28 14.03
N ASP A 149 13.88 -18.14 14.71
CA ASP A 149 13.74 -18.69 16.06
C ASP A 149 13.77 -20.22 16.04
N GLU A 150 13.92 -20.83 17.20
CA GLU A 150 14.09 -22.28 17.33
C GLU A 150 12.94 -23.06 16.70
N GLY A 151 11.68 -22.67 16.96
CA GLY A 151 10.51 -23.36 16.42
C GLY A 151 10.37 -23.20 14.91
N CYS A 152 10.57 -21.99 14.38
CA CYS A 152 10.54 -21.74 12.94
C CYS A 152 11.70 -22.44 12.22
N SER A 153 12.89 -22.49 12.84
CA SER A 153 14.05 -23.21 12.31
C SER A 153 13.81 -24.73 12.25
N HIS A 154 13.18 -25.28 13.28
CA HIS A 154 12.80 -26.70 13.29
C HIS A 154 11.78 -26.99 12.18
N ALA A 155 10.76 -26.14 12.00
CA ALA A 155 9.80 -26.27 10.90
C ALA A 155 10.47 -26.28 9.53
N VAL A 156 11.45 -25.40 9.29
CA VAL A 156 12.22 -25.35 8.03
C VAL A 156 12.97 -26.67 7.79
N GLN A 157 13.63 -27.19 8.81
CA GLN A 157 14.40 -28.43 8.71
C GLN A 157 13.49 -29.64 8.45
N GLU A 158 12.32 -29.69 9.08
CA GLU A 158 11.32 -30.73 8.86
C GLU A 158 10.78 -30.70 7.43
N VAL A 159 10.41 -29.52 6.91
CA VAL A 159 9.92 -29.38 5.55
C VAL A 159 10.99 -29.82 4.54
N PHE A 160 12.23 -29.35 4.69
CA PHE A 160 13.33 -29.74 3.80
C PHE A 160 13.51 -31.26 3.78
N THR A 161 13.62 -31.87 4.96
CA THR A 161 13.82 -33.31 5.12
C THR A 161 12.65 -34.11 4.53
N LYS A 162 11.43 -33.70 4.78
CA LYS A 162 10.22 -34.34 4.24
C LYS A 162 10.14 -34.27 2.72
N LEU A 163 10.38 -33.10 2.13
CA LEU A 163 10.37 -32.92 0.67
C LEU A 163 11.51 -33.64 -0.01
N TYR A 164 12.70 -33.73 0.62
CA TYR A 164 13.81 -34.53 0.12
C TYR A 164 13.47 -36.00 0.10
N LYS A 165 12.90 -36.55 1.18
CA LYS A 165 12.46 -37.96 1.24
C LYS A 165 11.41 -38.30 0.18
N LYS A 166 10.55 -37.35 -0.20
CA LYS A 166 9.57 -37.45 -1.29
C LYS A 166 10.23 -37.39 -2.68
N GLY A 167 11.49 -36.99 -2.78
CA GLY A 167 12.19 -36.74 -4.04
C GLY A 167 11.78 -35.44 -4.73
N TRP A 168 11.17 -34.54 -4.00
CA TRP A 168 10.78 -33.22 -4.50
C TRP A 168 11.88 -32.18 -4.27
N ILE A 169 12.72 -32.32 -3.28
CA ILE A 169 13.98 -31.59 -3.18
C ILE A 169 15.11 -32.46 -3.76
N TYR A 170 15.94 -31.86 -4.59
CA TYR A 170 17.08 -32.52 -5.19
C TYR A 170 18.25 -31.54 -5.37
N LYS A 171 19.48 -32.07 -5.41
CA LYS A 171 20.68 -31.31 -5.77
C LYS A 171 21.04 -31.61 -7.23
N GLY A 172 21.24 -30.58 -8.04
CA GLY A 172 21.49 -30.72 -9.47
C GLY A 172 22.21 -29.52 -10.07
N SER A 173 22.86 -29.78 -11.23
CA SER A 173 23.48 -28.71 -12.03
C SER A 173 22.43 -28.12 -12.98
N ARG A 174 22.18 -26.86 -12.85
CA ARG A 174 21.28 -26.10 -13.73
C ARG A 174 21.82 -24.69 -13.93
N ILE A 175 21.36 -24.03 -14.98
CA ILE A 175 21.65 -22.62 -15.16
C ILE A 175 20.84 -21.82 -14.13
N VAL A 176 21.51 -20.90 -13.43
CA VAL A 176 20.93 -20.03 -12.42
C VAL A 176 21.41 -18.61 -12.65
N ASN A 177 20.65 -17.63 -12.17
CA ASN A 177 21.09 -16.24 -12.11
C ASN A 177 22.11 -16.12 -10.98
N TRP A 178 23.32 -15.70 -11.30
CA TRP A 178 24.42 -15.53 -10.36
C TRP A 178 24.77 -14.06 -10.18
N CYS A 179 24.82 -13.58 -8.95
CA CYS A 179 25.33 -12.24 -8.65
C CYS A 179 26.83 -12.29 -8.34
N PRO A 180 27.71 -11.72 -9.17
CA PRO A 180 29.16 -11.82 -8.96
C PRO A 180 29.66 -10.95 -7.80
N VAL A 181 28.90 -9.93 -7.37
CA VAL A 181 29.23 -9.09 -6.22
C VAL A 181 28.83 -9.76 -4.92
N CYS A 182 27.61 -10.26 -4.83
CA CYS A 182 27.12 -10.98 -3.66
C CYS A 182 27.64 -12.43 -3.59
N LYS A 183 28.16 -12.94 -4.70
CA LYS A 183 28.69 -14.31 -4.86
C LYS A 183 27.69 -15.39 -4.45
N THR A 184 26.46 -15.23 -4.90
CA THR A 184 25.35 -16.16 -4.62
C THR A 184 24.38 -16.24 -5.80
N SER A 185 23.67 -17.36 -5.89
CA SER A 185 22.51 -17.49 -6.77
C SER A 185 21.36 -16.60 -6.28
N ILE A 186 20.59 -16.06 -7.21
CA ILE A 186 19.38 -15.30 -6.96
C ILE A 186 18.22 -15.91 -7.76
N SER A 187 16.99 -15.74 -7.30
CA SER A 187 15.82 -16.24 -8.02
C SER A 187 15.49 -15.37 -9.24
N ASP A 188 14.77 -15.93 -10.21
CA ASP A 188 14.33 -15.17 -11.39
C ASP A 188 13.54 -13.89 -11.04
N ALA A 189 12.82 -13.95 -9.94
CA ALA A 189 12.02 -12.83 -9.47
C ALA A 189 12.83 -11.70 -8.79
N GLU A 190 14.06 -11.98 -8.34
CA GLU A 190 15.02 -10.99 -7.80
C GLU A 190 15.84 -10.31 -8.90
N VAL A 191 15.61 -10.67 -10.18
CA VAL A 191 16.24 -10.04 -11.33
C VAL A 191 15.33 -8.93 -11.85
N GLU A 192 15.74 -7.69 -11.69
CA GLU A 192 15.12 -6.54 -12.33
C GLU A 192 15.69 -6.39 -13.74
N HIS A 193 14.86 -5.97 -14.69
CA HIS A 193 15.29 -5.75 -16.06
C HIS A 193 15.38 -4.26 -16.32
N GLU A 194 16.58 -3.80 -16.66
CA GLU A 194 16.88 -2.42 -16.99
C GLU A 194 17.25 -2.30 -18.48
N GLU A 195 16.66 -1.33 -19.16
CA GLU A 195 17.05 -1.02 -20.52
C GLU A 195 18.43 -0.35 -20.52
N GLN A 196 19.39 -0.98 -21.20
CA GLN A 196 20.76 -0.48 -21.30
C GLN A 196 21.19 -0.35 -22.74
N ASP A 197 21.89 0.72 -23.02
CA ASP A 197 22.53 0.92 -24.31
C ASP A 197 23.73 -0.01 -24.46
N GLY A 198 23.72 -0.78 -25.53
CA GLY A 198 24.75 -1.75 -25.87
C GLY A 198 24.98 -1.82 -27.38
N PHE A 199 25.52 -2.92 -27.80
CA PHE A 199 25.80 -3.17 -29.20
C PHE A 199 25.49 -4.61 -29.57
N PHE A 200 25.17 -4.82 -30.85
CA PHE A 200 25.37 -6.10 -31.51
C PHE A 200 26.73 -6.11 -32.19
N TRP A 201 27.56 -7.05 -31.78
CA TRP A 201 28.83 -7.34 -32.42
C TRP A 201 28.59 -8.45 -33.43
N HIS A 202 28.82 -8.17 -34.71
CA HIS A 202 28.69 -9.10 -35.83
C HIS A 202 30.05 -9.74 -36.10
N ILE A 203 30.16 -11.04 -35.92
CA ILE A 203 31.41 -11.80 -35.93
C ILE A 203 31.30 -12.93 -36.96
N ASN A 204 32.31 -13.08 -37.82
CA ASN A 204 32.42 -14.14 -38.78
C ASN A 204 33.03 -15.40 -38.15
N TYR A 205 32.32 -16.53 -38.22
CA TYR A 205 32.82 -17.85 -37.86
C TYR A 205 33.18 -18.60 -39.11
N PRO A 206 34.48 -18.90 -39.37
CA PRO A 206 34.95 -19.57 -40.59
C PRO A 206 34.40 -21.01 -40.71
N VAL A 207 33.94 -21.40 -41.88
CA VAL A 207 33.52 -22.78 -42.15
C VAL A 207 34.77 -23.64 -42.40
N VAL A 208 34.96 -24.72 -41.64
CA VAL A 208 36.10 -25.60 -41.74
C VAL A 208 36.12 -26.27 -43.10
N GLY A 209 37.26 -26.22 -43.81
CA GLY A 209 37.44 -26.82 -45.12
C GLY A 209 36.89 -26.00 -46.30
N GLU A 210 36.31 -24.83 -46.07
CA GLU A 210 35.80 -23.94 -47.15
C GLU A 210 36.42 -22.53 -46.99
N GLU A 211 37.55 -22.35 -47.67
CA GLU A 211 38.28 -21.07 -47.59
C GLU A 211 37.43 -19.85 -48.05
N GLY A 212 37.42 -18.81 -47.26
CA GLY A 212 36.66 -17.60 -47.51
C GLY A 212 35.17 -17.66 -47.22
N ARG A 213 34.66 -18.80 -46.71
CA ARG A 213 33.26 -18.95 -46.29
C ARG A 213 33.09 -18.75 -44.76
N PHE A 214 32.12 -17.96 -44.38
CA PHE A 214 31.84 -17.58 -43.00
C PHE A 214 30.35 -17.70 -42.67
N VAL A 215 30.04 -17.93 -41.41
CA VAL A 215 28.73 -17.76 -40.82
C VAL A 215 28.76 -16.52 -39.94
N GLU A 216 27.97 -15.52 -40.25
CA GLU A 216 27.92 -14.30 -39.48
C GLU A 216 27.01 -14.46 -38.27
N ILE A 217 27.54 -14.25 -37.09
CA ILE A 217 26.84 -14.28 -35.81
C ILE A 217 26.73 -12.87 -35.24
N ALA A 218 25.55 -12.49 -34.74
CA ALA A 218 25.35 -11.24 -34.00
C ALA A 218 25.14 -11.56 -32.51
N THR A 219 25.94 -10.96 -31.65
CA THR A 219 25.85 -11.19 -30.19
C THR A 219 25.95 -9.87 -29.40
N THR A 220 25.24 -9.77 -28.27
CA THR A 220 25.40 -8.70 -27.28
C THR A 220 26.47 -9.02 -26.23
N ARG A 221 26.97 -10.27 -26.20
CA ARG A 221 27.92 -10.79 -25.20
C ARG A 221 29.08 -11.53 -25.85
N PRO A 222 29.99 -10.83 -26.55
CA PRO A 222 31.12 -11.47 -27.22
C PRO A 222 32.07 -12.19 -26.27
N GLU A 223 32.20 -11.77 -25.01
CA GLU A 223 33.06 -12.42 -23.99
C GLU A 223 32.68 -13.88 -23.69
N THR A 224 31.42 -14.26 -23.95
CA THR A 224 30.98 -15.64 -23.73
C THR A 224 31.36 -16.58 -24.88
N LEU A 225 31.94 -16.08 -25.97
CA LEU A 225 32.33 -16.85 -27.15
C LEU A 225 33.15 -18.07 -26.82
N PHE A 226 34.04 -18.01 -25.84
CA PHE A 226 34.87 -19.14 -25.43
C PHE A 226 34.09 -20.34 -24.92
N GLY A 227 32.83 -20.14 -24.54
CA GLY A 227 31.87 -21.15 -24.09
C GLY A 227 30.96 -21.70 -25.18
N ASP A 228 31.08 -21.21 -26.42
CA ASP A 228 30.23 -21.68 -27.52
C ASP A 228 30.51 -23.12 -27.85
N THR A 229 29.45 -23.92 -28.01
CA THR A 229 29.53 -25.35 -28.34
C THR A 229 28.77 -25.72 -29.62
N ALA A 230 27.99 -24.80 -30.18
CA ALA A 230 27.35 -24.90 -31.48
C ALA A 230 26.95 -23.53 -32.03
N VAL A 231 26.61 -23.48 -33.32
CA VAL A 231 25.81 -22.45 -33.93
C VAL A 231 24.50 -23.08 -34.39
N ALA A 232 23.38 -22.48 -33.97
CA ALA A 232 22.04 -22.96 -34.37
C ALA A 232 21.47 -22.10 -35.47
N VAL A 233 20.72 -22.74 -36.37
CA VAL A 233 19.94 -22.11 -37.45
C VAL A 233 18.53 -22.70 -37.48
N ASN A 234 17.57 -21.97 -37.99
CA ASN A 234 16.21 -22.49 -38.12
C ASN A 234 16.17 -23.54 -39.22
N PRO A 235 15.57 -24.72 -39.00
CA PRO A 235 15.52 -25.82 -40.02
C PRO A 235 14.76 -25.40 -41.29
N GLU A 236 13.90 -24.38 -41.24
CA GLU A 236 13.15 -23.86 -42.38
C GLU A 236 13.86 -22.70 -43.08
N ASP A 237 15.01 -22.24 -42.61
CA ASP A 237 15.76 -21.14 -43.22
C ASP A 237 16.58 -21.63 -44.40
N GLU A 238 16.12 -21.28 -45.59
CA GLU A 238 16.78 -21.69 -46.86
C GLU A 238 18.22 -21.18 -47.00
N ARG A 239 18.56 -20.07 -46.31
CA ARG A 239 19.89 -19.46 -46.35
C ARG A 239 20.97 -20.33 -45.78
N TYR A 240 20.62 -21.24 -44.87
CA TYR A 240 21.56 -22.01 -44.09
C TYR A 240 21.39 -23.51 -44.19
N LYS A 241 20.51 -24.02 -45.05
CA LYS A 241 20.28 -25.46 -45.20
C LYS A 241 21.54 -26.23 -45.56
N ASP A 242 22.40 -25.64 -46.33
CA ASP A 242 23.62 -26.28 -46.84
C ASP A 242 24.78 -26.28 -45.83
N ILE A 243 24.67 -25.54 -44.71
CA ILE A 243 25.68 -25.51 -43.67
C ILE A 243 25.31 -26.36 -42.42
N VAL A 244 24.06 -26.80 -42.30
CA VAL A 244 23.64 -27.69 -41.22
C VAL A 244 24.48 -28.95 -41.25
N GLY A 245 25.06 -29.34 -40.11
CA GLY A 245 25.96 -30.48 -39.95
C GLY A 245 27.42 -30.20 -40.34
N LYS A 246 27.74 -29.01 -40.86
CA LYS A 246 29.13 -28.59 -41.06
C LYS A 246 29.74 -28.12 -39.75
N THR A 247 31.05 -27.95 -39.77
CA THR A 247 31.85 -27.52 -38.62
C THR A 247 32.35 -26.09 -38.86
N LEU A 248 32.31 -25.27 -37.83
CA LEU A 248 32.84 -23.91 -37.81
C LEU A 248 34.06 -23.84 -36.90
N LYS A 249 35.07 -23.10 -37.29
CA LYS A 249 36.17 -22.74 -36.40
C LYS A 249 35.71 -21.63 -35.45
N LEU A 250 35.83 -21.91 -34.14
CA LEU A 250 35.47 -20.92 -33.13
C LEU A 250 36.55 -19.81 -33.09
N PRO A 251 36.21 -18.55 -33.36
CA PRO A 251 37.16 -17.44 -33.40
C PRO A 251 38.04 -17.37 -32.13
N MET A 252 39.28 -16.95 -32.30
CA MET A 252 40.28 -16.77 -31.22
C MET A 252 40.59 -18.03 -30.40
N THR A 253 40.22 -19.20 -30.89
CA THR A 253 40.52 -20.53 -30.28
C THR A 253 40.92 -21.54 -31.29
N ASP A 254 41.39 -22.71 -30.81
CA ASP A 254 41.66 -23.86 -31.71
C ASP A 254 40.47 -24.82 -31.79
N ARG A 255 39.34 -24.46 -31.17
CA ARG A 255 38.13 -25.33 -31.13
C ARG A 255 37.33 -25.23 -32.42
N GLU A 256 36.68 -26.35 -32.72
CA GLU A 256 35.70 -26.49 -33.80
C GLU A 256 34.35 -26.83 -33.21
N ILE A 257 33.27 -26.21 -33.71
CA ILE A 257 31.89 -26.36 -33.23
C ILE A 257 30.92 -26.70 -34.37
N PRO A 258 29.91 -27.54 -34.17
CA PRO A 258 28.97 -27.93 -35.23
C PRO A 258 27.92 -26.82 -35.48
N VAL A 259 27.37 -26.83 -36.71
CA VAL A 259 26.13 -26.13 -37.03
C VAL A 259 24.96 -27.08 -36.84
N ILE A 260 24.00 -26.71 -35.99
CA ILE A 260 22.80 -27.50 -35.66
C ILE A 260 21.54 -26.81 -36.18
N ALA A 261 20.48 -27.59 -36.40
CA ALA A 261 19.17 -27.06 -36.73
C ALA A 261 18.25 -27.13 -35.50
N ASP A 262 17.70 -25.96 -35.10
CA ASP A 262 16.77 -25.90 -33.99
C ASP A 262 15.69 -24.84 -34.28
N ALA A 263 14.41 -25.18 -34.05
CA ALA A 263 13.27 -24.33 -34.27
C ALA A 263 13.22 -23.11 -33.29
N TYR A 264 14.04 -23.11 -32.26
CA TYR A 264 14.23 -21.98 -31.35
C TYR A 264 14.70 -20.71 -32.08
N VAL A 265 15.48 -20.87 -33.15
CA VAL A 265 16.08 -19.73 -33.87
C VAL A 265 15.01 -19.02 -34.68
N ASP A 266 14.85 -17.71 -34.41
CA ASP A 266 14.02 -16.84 -35.26
C ASP A 266 14.81 -16.42 -36.52
N LYS A 267 14.35 -16.90 -37.66
CA LYS A 267 14.99 -16.63 -38.98
C LYS A 267 14.93 -15.15 -39.41
N GLU A 268 13.99 -14.36 -38.86
CA GLU A 268 13.84 -12.94 -39.15
C GLU A 268 14.61 -12.03 -38.19
N PHE A 269 15.15 -12.57 -37.09
CA PHE A 269 15.88 -11.81 -36.10
C PHE A 269 17.40 -11.87 -36.30
N GLY A 270 18.06 -10.72 -36.31
CA GLY A 270 19.52 -10.61 -36.46
C GLY A 270 20.04 -11.17 -37.76
N THR A 271 20.96 -12.16 -37.68
CA THR A 271 21.52 -12.87 -38.87
C THR A 271 20.72 -14.12 -39.23
N GLY A 272 19.80 -14.59 -38.39
CA GLY A 272 19.16 -15.89 -38.49
C GLY A 272 20.03 -17.03 -38.01
N CYS A 273 21.22 -16.71 -37.47
CA CYS A 273 22.13 -17.67 -36.82
C CYS A 273 22.39 -17.26 -35.39
N VAL A 274 22.33 -18.19 -34.46
CA VAL A 274 22.54 -17.96 -33.02
C VAL A 274 23.69 -18.84 -32.53
N LYS A 275 24.68 -18.22 -31.89
CA LYS A 275 25.70 -18.98 -31.15
C LYS A 275 25.05 -19.63 -29.91
N ILE A 276 25.40 -20.83 -29.62
CA ILE A 276 24.87 -21.61 -28.49
C ILE A 276 25.93 -21.75 -27.42
N THR A 277 25.70 -21.11 -26.28
CA THR A 277 26.57 -21.09 -25.11
C THR A 277 25.84 -21.67 -23.91
N PRO A 278 25.67 -22.99 -23.79
CA PRO A 278 24.76 -23.59 -22.78
C PRO A 278 25.06 -23.22 -21.34
N ALA A 279 26.31 -22.87 -21.03
CA ALA A 279 26.72 -22.51 -19.66
C ALA A 279 26.40 -21.08 -19.26
N HIS A 280 26.02 -20.17 -20.20
CA HIS A 280 25.89 -18.73 -19.96
C HIS A 280 24.63 -18.06 -20.52
N ASP A 281 23.69 -18.85 -21.04
CA ASP A 281 22.37 -18.39 -21.46
C ASP A 281 21.29 -19.46 -21.18
N PRO A 282 20.15 -19.10 -20.56
CA PRO A 282 19.09 -20.05 -20.21
C PRO A 282 18.46 -20.74 -21.43
N ASN A 283 18.30 -20.02 -22.56
CA ASN A 283 17.73 -20.62 -23.77
C ASN A 283 18.73 -21.55 -24.45
N ASP A 284 20.00 -21.16 -24.52
CA ASP A 284 21.06 -21.96 -25.05
C ASP A 284 21.28 -23.23 -24.23
N PHE A 285 21.04 -23.18 -22.91
CA PHE A 285 21.06 -24.35 -22.04
C PHE A 285 20.01 -25.39 -22.43
N GLU A 286 18.80 -24.98 -22.75
CA GLU A 286 17.72 -25.86 -23.19
C GLU A 286 18.00 -26.41 -24.61
N VAL A 287 18.57 -25.61 -25.53
CA VAL A 287 19.05 -26.06 -26.82
C VAL A 287 20.18 -27.08 -26.62
N GLY A 288 21.12 -26.78 -25.77
CA GLY A 288 22.24 -27.65 -25.40
C GLY A 288 21.79 -29.03 -24.92
N LYS A 289 20.74 -29.08 -24.07
CA LYS A 289 20.15 -30.37 -23.64
C LYS A 289 19.53 -31.16 -24.77
N ARG A 290 18.74 -30.50 -25.65
CA ARG A 290 18.10 -31.18 -26.80
C ARG A 290 19.10 -31.78 -27.77
N HIS A 291 20.24 -31.13 -27.93
CA HIS A 291 21.31 -31.55 -28.85
C HIS A 291 22.51 -32.23 -28.17
N ASN A 292 22.42 -32.47 -26.85
CA ASN A 292 23.49 -33.07 -26.05
C ASN A 292 24.85 -32.37 -26.21
N LEU A 293 24.84 -31.01 -26.15
CA LEU A 293 26.03 -30.19 -26.29
C LEU A 293 26.80 -30.10 -24.96
N GLU A 294 28.10 -29.88 -25.04
CA GLU A 294 28.95 -29.67 -23.88
C GLU A 294 28.63 -28.35 -23.19
N GLU A 295 28.65 -28.33 -21.86
CA GLU A 295 28.44 -27.15 -21.02
C GLU A 295 29.80 -26.57 -20.57
N ILE A 296 30.27 -25.51 -21.24
CA ILE A 296 31.60 -24.94 -21.00
C ILE A 296 31.47 -23.63 -20.24
N VAL A 297 31.76 -23.67 -18.94
CA VAL A 297 31.82 -22.46 -18.11
C VAL A 297 33.10 -21.69 -18.37
N VAL A 298 32.99 -20.37 -18.67
CA VAL A 298 34.13 -19.49 -19.01
C VAL A 298 34.26 -18.28 -18.11
N ILE A 299 33.29 -18.03 -17.24
CA ILE A 299 33.26 -16.91 -16.29
C ILE A 299 33.33 -17.46 -14.86
N ASN A 300 34.20 -16.90 -14.03
CA ASN A 300 34.33 -17.23 -12.60
C ASN A 300 33.23 -16.59 -11.76
N ASP A 301 33.12 -16.98 -10.49
CA ASP A 301 32.11 -16.47 -9.54
C ASP A 301 32.16 -14.97 -9.27
N ASP A 302 33.29 -14.34 -9.53
CA ASP A 302 33.51 -12.89 -9.40
C ASP A 302 33.43 -12.13 -10.74
N ALA A 303 32.90 -12.80 -11.78
CA ALA A 303 32.79 -12.28 -13.15
C ALA A 303 34.13 -12.06 -13.87
N THR A 304 35.24 -12.62 -13.40
CA THR A 304 36.48 -12.70 -14.18
C THR A 304 36.43 -13.87 -15.11
N MET A 305 37.17 -13.81 -16.22
CA MET A 305 37.31 -14.91 -17.17
C MET A 305 38.19 -16.00 -16.58
N ASN A 306 37.84 -17.26 -16.79
CA ASN A 306 38.63 -18.41 -16.32
C ASN A 306 39.69 -18.82 -17.37
N GLU A 307 40.46 -19.89 -17.05
CA GLU A 307 41.53 -20.39 -17.90
C GLU A 307 41.10 -20.81 -19.33
N LYS A 308 39.81 -21.15 -19.53
CA LYS A 308 39.27 -21.50 -20.85
C LYS A 308 39.18 -20.32 -21.83
N ALA A 309 39.24 -19.11 -21.31
CA ALA A 309 39.34 -17.90 -22.12
C ALA A 309 40.78 -17.59 -22.61
N GLY A 310 41.75 -18.50 -22.38
CA GLY A 310 43.12 -18.39 -22.85
C GLY A 310 43.81 -17.09 -22.37
N LYS A 311 44.31 -16.27 -23.30
CA LYS A 311 45.03 -15.04 -22.97
C LYS A 311 44.17 -13.98 -22.22
N TYR A 312 42.86 -14.13 -22.17
CA TYR A 312 41.95 -13.23 -21.48
C TYR A 312 41.63 -13.72 -20.04
N ALA A 313 42.18 -14.85 -19.61
CA ALA A 313 41.98 -15.36 -18.25
C ALA A 313 42.40 -14.35 -17.20
N GLY A 314 41.56 -14.19 -16.14
CA GLY A 314 41.76 -13.21 -15.07
C GLY A 314 41.25 -11.81 -15.36
N MET A 315 40.87 -11.47 -16.61
CA MET A 315 40.27 -10.19 -16.93
C MET A 315 38.81 -10.16 -16.45
N ASP A 316 38.35 -8.98 -16.01
CA ASP A 316 36.92 -8.73 -15.85
C ASP A 316 36.15 -8.97 -17.18
N ARG A 317 34.95 -9.47 -17.10
CA ARG A 317 34.11 -9.79 -18.30
C ARG A 317 34.00 -8.64 -19.29
N TYR A 318 33.90 -7.39 -18.83
CA TYR A 318 33.77 -6.23 -19.71
C TYR A 318 35.15 -5.78 -20.28
N GLU A 319 36.23 -5.96 -19.53
CA GLU A 319 37.58 -5.77 -20.03
C GLU A 319 37.91 -6.81 -21.09
N CYS A 320 37.57 -8.07 -20.85
CA CYS A 320 37.69 -9.13 -21.82
C CYS A 320 36.89 -8.83 -23.10
N ARG A 321 35.61 -8.40 -22.98
CA ARG A 321 34.79 -8.00 -24.12
C ARG A 321 35.50 -6.97 -25.01
N LYS A 322 36.06 -5.94 -24.40
CA LYS A 322 36.78 -4.87 -25.10
C LYS A 322 38.02 -5.42 -25.83
N ALA A 323 38.85 -6.15 -25.11
CA ALA A 323 40.09 -6.72 -25.66
C ALA A 323 39.81 -7.74 -26.78
N LEU A 324 38.77 -8.58 -26.60
CA LEU A 324 38.35 -9.58 -27.59
C LEU A 324 37.85 -8.92 -28.87
N VAL A 325 37.02 -7.86 -28.78
CA VAL A 325 36.48 -7.14 -29.93
C VAL A 325 37.62 -6.48 -30.71
N ASP A 326 38.60 -5.89 -30.03
CA ASP A 326 39.78 -5.29 -30.69
C ASP A 326 40.62 -6.35 -31.44
N ASP A 327 40.77 -7.54 -30.85
CA ASP A 327 41.51 -8.64 -31.51
C ASP A 327 40.74 -9.26 -32.66
N LEU A 328 39.41 -9.47 -32.55
CA LEU A 328 38.58 -9.89 -33.68
C LEU A 328 38.63 -8.89 -34.86
N LYS A 329 38.76 -7.61 -34.56
CA LYS A 329 38.96 -6.59 -35.60
C LYS A 329 40.31 -6.70 -36.30
N LYS A 330 41.39 -6.98 -35.54
CA LYS A 330 42.73 -7.17 -36.09
C LYS A 330 42.82 -8.42 -37.01
N GLU A 331 42.12 -9.50 -36.61
CA GLU A 331 42.02 -10.75 -37.37
C GLU A 331 41.04 -10.66 -38.56
N GLY A 332 40.35 -9.55 -38.74
CA GLY A 332 39.37 -9.36 -39.81
C GLY A 332 38.09 -10.18 -39.63
N LEU A 333 37.81 -10.69 -38.45
CA LEU A 333 36.63 -11.48 -38.12
C LEU A 333 35.44 -10.62 -37.59
N LEU A 334 35.69 -9.39 -37.17
CA LEU A 334 34.63 -8.44 -36.81
C LEU A 334 34.07 -7.79 -38.05
N VAL A 335 32.79 -8.04 -38.39
CA VAL A 335 32.12 -7.52 -39.58
C VAL A 335 31.67 -6.07 -39.38
N LYS A 336 30.91 -5.83 -38.31
CA LYS A 336 30.36 -4.54 -37.93
C LYS A 336 29.93 -4.51 -36.46
N VAL A 337 29.73 -3.30 -35.94
CA VAL A 337 29.18 -3.05 -34.62
C VAL A 337 27.94 -2.18 -34.75
N VAL A 338 26.79 -2.64 -34.32
CA VAL A 338 25.51 -1.96 -34.47
C VAL A 338 25.01 -1.56 -33.08
N PRO A 339 24.71 -0.27 -32.81
CA PRO A 339 24.08 0.14 -31.57
C PRO A 339 22.75 -0.62 -31.34
N HIS A 340 22.56 -1.14 -30.14
CA HIS A 340 21.38 -1.90 -29.77
C HIS A 340 21.04 -1.68 -28.29
N SER A 341 19.85 -1.18 -28.02
CA SER A 341 19.33 -1.10 -26.66
C SER A 341 18.59 -2.40 -26.34
N HIS A 342 18.88 -2.99 -25.18
CA HIS A 342 18.30 -4.23 -24.76
C HIS A 342 18.13 -4.30 -23.24
N ASN A 343 17.19 -5.13 -22.79
CA ASN A 343 16.95 -5.34 -21.37
C ASN A 343 18.04 -6.23 -20.78
N VAL A 344 18.70 -5.73 -19.75
CA VAL A 344 19.75 -6.44 -19.00
C VAL A 344 19.22 -6.77 -17.61
N GLY A 345 19.36 -8.02 -17.19
CA GLY A 345 19.02 -8.45 -15.84
C GLY A 345 20.03 -7.90 -14.81
N VAL A 346 19.52 -7.24 -13.78
CA VAL A 346 20.32 -6.74 -12.65
C VAL A 346 19.75 -7.28 -11.33
N HIS A 347 20.61 -7.46 -10.35
CA HIS A 347 20.20 -7.88 -9.01
C HIS A 347 19.54 -6.72 -8.26
N ASP A 348 18.33 -6.89 -7.76
CA ASP A 348 17.51 -5.87 -7.09
C ASP A 348 18.15 -5.24 -5.83
N ARG A 349 19.16 -5.90 -5.23
CA ARG A 349 19.83 -5.45 -3.99
C ARG A 349 21.11 -4.67 -4.21
N CYS A 350 21.90 -5.04 -5.21
CA CYS A 350 23.21 -4.41 -5.44
C CYS A 350 23.34 -3.78 -6.85
N HIS A 351 22.30 -3.85 -7.68
CA HIS A 351 22.22 -3.32 -9.04
C HIS A 351 23.33 -3.80 -9.97
N THR A 352 23.93 -4.95 -9.66
CA THR A 352 24.95 -5.56 -10.50
C THR A 352 24.28 -6.41 -11.56
N THR A 353 24.78 -6.33 -12.80
CA THR A 353 24.36 -7.22 -13.90
C THR A 353 24.60 -8.67 -13.52
N VAL A 354 23.53 -9.45 -13.53
CA VAL A 354 23.58 -10.88 -13.20
C VAL A 354 24.26 -11.69 -14.32
N GLU A 355 24.89 -12.80 -13.94
CA GLU A 355 25.46 -13.76 -14.88
C GLU A 355 24.64 -15.05 -14.85
N PRO A 356 23.99 -15.44 -15.95
CA PRO A 356 23.51 -16.81 -16.08
C PRO A 356 24.69 -17.78 -16.06
N MET A 357 24.71 -18.70 -15.09
CA MET A 357 25.81 -19.64 -14.90
C MET A 357 25.28 -21.00 -14.49
N ILE A 358 25.94 -22.07 -14.98
CA ILE A 358 25.67 -23.41 -14.50
C ILE A 358 26.31 -23.59 -13.11
N LYS A 359 25.48 -23.93 -12.15
CA LYS A 359 25.89 -24.20 -10.77
C LYS A 359 25.18 -25.41 -10.22
N GLN A 360 25.87 -26.15 -9.37
CA GLN A 360 25.23 -27.19 -8.59
C GLN A 360 24.48 -26.54 -7.41
N GLN A 361 23.17 -26.63 -7.42
CA GLN A 361 22.28 -26.00 -6.48
C GLN A 361 21.22 -26.97 -5.96
N TRP A 362 20.51 -26.59 -4.89
CA TRP A 362 19.35 -27.31 -4.41
C TRP A 362 18.08 -26.71 -5.00
N PHE A 363 17.17 -27.58 -5.45
CA PHE A 363 15.94 -27.23 -6.12
C PHE A 363 14.74 -27.93 -5.52
N VAL A 364 13.59 -27.26 -5.55
CA VAL A 364 12.26 -27.85 -5.32
C VAL A 364 11.58 -28.08 -6.67
N LYS A 365 11.11 -29.31 -6.92
CA LYS A 365 10.26 -29.62 -8.07
C LYS A 365 8.88 -29.03 -7.87
N MET A 366 8.44 -28.23 -8.84
CA MET A 366 7.20 -27.48 -8.69
C MET A 366 5.99 -28.12 -9.37
N ASP A 367 6.20 -29.04 -10.34
CA ASP A 367 5.13 -29.59 -11.18
C ASP A 367 3.93 -30.18 -10.41
N GLU A 368 4.19 -30.93 -9.35
CA GLU A 368 3.14 -31.53 -8.53
C GLU A 368 2.73 -30.60 -7.36
N MET A 369 3.69 -29.87 -6.82
CA MET A 369 3.48 -29.03 -5.64
C MET A 369 2.56 -27.86 -5.91
N ILE A 370 2.57 -27.33 -7.14
CA ILE A 370 1.75 -26.16 -7.51
C ILE A 370 0.27 -26.51 -7.78
N LYS A 371 -0.06 -27.77 -8.15
CA LYS A 371 -1.41 -28.16 -8.55
C LYS A 371 -2.49 -27.85 -7.53
N PRO A 372 -2.36 -28.23 -6.24
CA PRO A 372 -3.33 -27.88 -5.22
C PRO A 372 -3.51 -26.37 -5.04
N ALA A 373 -2.42 -25.61 -5.18
CA ALA A 373 -2.46 -24.14 -5.06
C ALA A 373 -3.25 -23.49 -6.19
N VAL A 374 -3.10 -23.98 -7.42
CA VAL A 374 -3.88 -23.53 -8.58
C VAL A 374 -5.36 -23.88 -8.39
N GLU A 375 -5.66 -25.09 -7.96
CA GLU A 375 -7.04 -25.55 -7.77
C GLU A 375 -7.76 -24.81 -6.64
N GLY A 376 -7.07 -24.53 -5.51
CA GLY A 376 -7.64 -23.81 -4.38
C GLY A 376 -8.09 -22.38 -4.72
N VAL A 377 -7.41 -21.71 -5.65
CA VAL A 377 -7.85 -20.41 -6.15
C VAL A 377 -8.96 -20.56 -7.20
N LYS A 378 -8.87 -21.52 -8.11
CA LYS A 378 -9.88 -21.79 -9.14
C LYS A 378 -11.25 -22.14 -8.56
N ASN A 379 -11.29 -22.97 -7.52
CA ASN A 379 -12.53 -23.40 -6.90
C ASN A 379 -13.09 -22.41 -5.86
N GLY A 380 -12.35 -21.32 -5.57
CA GLY A 380 -12.77 -20.25 -4.66
C GLY A 380 -12.55 -20.55 -3.17
N GLU A 381 -11.80 -21.60 -2.82
CA GLU A 381 -11.35 -21.85 -1.44
C GLU A 381 -10.46 -20.72 -0.94
N ILE A 382 -9.62 -20.18 -1.84
CA ILE A 382 -8.83 -19.00 -1.62
C ILE A 382 -9.31 -17.89 -2.56
N LYS A 383 -9.73 -16.76 -2.00
CA LYS A 383 -10.17 -15.59 -2.77
C LYS A 383 -9.05 -14.55 -2.84
N LEU A 384 -8.73 -14.09 -4.05
CA LEU A 384 -7.80 -12.99 -4.26
C LEU A 384 -8.60 -11.68 -4.45
N LEU A 385 -8.32 -10.67 -3.65
CA LEU A 385 -8.99 -9.38 -3.71
C LEU A 385 -8.00 -8.25 -3.99
N PRO A 386 -8.18 -7.47 -5.07
CA PRO A 386 -9.30 -7.56 -6.04
C PRO A 386 -9.11 -8.72 -7.03
N SER A 387 -10.21 -9.21 -7.59
CA SER A 387 -10.23 -10.41 -8.46
C SER A 387 -9.36 -10.29 -9.73
N ARG A 388 -9.01 -9.08 -10.17
CA ARG A 388 -8.04 -8.89 -11.27
C ARG A 388 -6.67 -9.51 -10.98
N MET A 389 -6.34 -9.77 -9.71
CA MET A 389 -5.08 -10.40 -9.30
C MET A 389 -5.03 -11.89 -9.64
N ASP A 390 -6.18 -12.53 -9.90
CA ASP A 390 -6.26 -13.90 -10.38
C ASP A 390 -5.43 -14.09 -11.66
N LYS A 391 -5.52 -13.14 -12.58
CA LYS A 391 -4.75 -13.16 -13.83
C LYS A 391 -3.24 -13.16 -13.58
N THR A 392 -2.77 -12.34 -12.66
CA THR A 392 -1.36 -12.28 -12.27
C THR A 392 -0.94 -13.58 -11.59
N TYR A 393 -1.76 -14.10 -10.69
CA TYR A 393 -1.50 -15.37 -10.00
C TYR A 393 -1.36 -16.53 -10.98
N PHE A 394 -2.32 -16.70 -11.89
CA PHE A 394 -2.27 -17.79 -12.88
C PHE A 394 -1.13 -17.63 -13.89
N ASN A 395 -0.79 -16.41 -14.30
CA ASN A 395 0.37 -16.20 -15.17
C ASN A 395 1.68 -16.70 -14.54
N TRP A 396 1.84 -16.52 -13.22
CA TRP A 396 3.01 -17.03 -12.51
C TRP A 396 2.96 -18.54 -12.30
N THR A 397 1.79 -19.10 -11.97
CA THR A 397 1.65 -20.55 -11.71
C THR A 397 1.72 -21.41 -12.95
N ASP A 398 1.19 -20.90 -14.08
CA ASP A 398 1.25 -21.61 -15.38
C ASP A 398 2.67 -21.67 -15.96
N ASN A 399 3.54 -20.73 -15.57
CA ASN A 399 4.93 -20.64 -16.05
C ASN A 399 5.96 -20.97 -14.96
N ILE A 400 5.53 -21.62 -13.88
CA ILE A 400 6.41 -21.91 -12.76
C ILE A 400 7.49 -22.94 -13.15
N ARG A 401 8.73 -22.67 -12.70
CA ARG A 401 9.89 -23.56 -12.89
C ARG A 401 10.33 -24.10 -11.54
N ASP A 402 11.21 -25.12 -11.55
CA ASP A 402 11.83 -25.62 -10.34
C ASP A 402 12.50 -24.47 -9.57
N TRP A 403 12.21 -24.38 -8.29
CA TRP A 403 12.67 -23.27 -7.44
C TRP A 403 14.05 -23.56 -6.88
N CYS A 404 15.06 -22.75 -7.24
CA CYS A 404 16.38 -22.78 -6.62
C CYS A 404 16.31 -22.24 -5.19
N ILE A 405 16.60 -23.11 -4.20
CA ILE A 405 16.44 -22.79 -2.77
C ILE A 405 17.76 -22.59 -2.03
N SER A 406 18.90 -22.87 -2.63
CA SER A 406 20.21 -22.69 -1.99
C SER A 406 20.79 -21.30 -2.25
N ARG A 407 21.43 -20.73 -1.25
CA ARG A 407 22.15 -19.45 -1.31
C ARG A 407 23.53 -19.63 -0.66
N GLN A 408 24.56 -19.05 -1.26
CA GLN A 408 25.95 -19.10 -0.79
C GLN A 408 26.18 -17.97 0.24
N LEU A 409 25.33 -17.94 1.27
CA LEU A 409 25.35 -16.97 2.37
C LEU A 409 25.72 -17.64 3.69
N TRP A 410 26.10 -16.84 4.66
CA TRP A 410 26.28 -17.32 6.03
C TRP A 410 25.04 -17.08 6.90
N TRP A 411 24.33 -15.97 6.66
CA TRP A 411 23.12 -15.62 7.39
C TRP A 411 21.87 -16.25 6.77
N GLY A 412 21.25 -17.17 7.47
CA GLY A 412 20.05 -17.91 7.07
C GLY A 412 20.02 -19.33 7.63
N HIS A 413 18.98 -20.07 7.27
CA HIS A 413 18.80 -21.47 7.64
C HIS A 413 19.80 -22.34 6.88
N ARG A 414 20.76 -22.91 7.57
CA ARG A 414 21.75 -23.80 6.96
C ARG A 414 21.09 -25.08 6.47
N ILE A 415 21.43 -25.50 5.25
CA ILE A 415 20.84 -26.69 4.62
C ILE A 415 21.18 -27.94 5.45
N PRO A 416 20.18 -28.78 5.83
CA PRO A 416 20.35 -29.95 6.69
C PRO A 416 20.84 -31.17 5.88
N ALA A 417 21.93 -31.00 5.13
CA ALA A 417 22.60 -32.03 4.38
C ALA A 417 24.06 -32.17 4.87
N TRP A 418 24.53 -33.38 5.02
CA TRP A 418 25.83 -33.70 5.58
C TRP A 418 26.62 -34.55 4.62
N TYR A 419 27.87 -34.23 4.40
CA TYR A 419 28.78 -34.93 3.49
C TYR A 419 29.85 -35.68 4.30
N CYS A 420 30.07 -36.92 3.95
CA CYS A 420 31.15 -37.68 4.52
C CYS A 420 32.51 -37.21 3.95
N ASP A 421 33.42 -36.83 4.81
CA ASP A 421 34.72 -36.29 4.41
C ASP A 421 35.60 -37.36 3.73
N ASP A 422 35.35 -38.63 4.02
CA ASP A 422 36.13 -39.75 3.43
C ASP A 422 35.59 -40.24 2.08
N CYS A 423 34.28 -40.42 1.94
CA CYS A 423 33.69 -41.06 0.73
C CYS A 423 32.72 -40.17 -0.05
N GLY A 424 32.47 -38.93 0.38
CA GLY A 424 31.58 -38.00 -0.27
C GLY A 424 30.10 -38.37 -0.19
N GLU A 425 29.69 -39.38 0.57
CA GLU A 425 28.28 -39.77 0.71
C GLU A 425 27.50 -38.67 1.36
N MET A 426 26.35 -38.33 0.81
CA MET A 426 25.46 -37.26 1.30
C MET A 426 24.31 -37.84 2.11
N VAL A 427 24.08 -37.32 3.29
CA VAL A 427 22.95 -37.65 4.18
C VAL A 427 22.15 -36.41 4.51
N VAL A 428 20.84 -36.44 4.24
CA VAL A 428 19.93 -35.37 4.69
C VAL A 428 19.38 -35.73 6.05
N SER A 429 19.72 -34.92 7.06
CA SER A 429 19.32 -35.11 8.44
C SER A 429 19.31 -33.78 9.17
N ILE A 430 18.32 -33.56 10.06
CA ILE A 430 18.21 -32.36 10.90
C ILE A 430 19.47 -32.22 11.76
N GLU A 431 19.83 -33.31 12.41
CA GLU A 431 21.03 -33.37 13.25
C GLU A 431 22.18 -34.02 12.52
N ASN A 432 23.42 -33.77 12.99
CA ASN A 432 24.58 -34.47 12.50
C ASN A 432 24.40 -35.99 12.66
N PRO A 433 24.46 -36.78 11.58
CA PRO A 433 24.24 -38.23 11.65
C PRO A 433 25.30 -38.98 12.47
N GLY A 434 26.38 -38.30 12.87
CA GLY A 434 27.46 -38.85 13.65
C GLY A 434 28.34 -39.92 12.95
N LYS A 435 27.76 -40.69 12.02
CA LYS A 435 28.47 -41.68 11.21
C LYS A 435 27.92 -41.73 9.80
N CYS A 436 28.82 -41.84 8.83
CA CYS A 436 28.46 -42.10 7.45
C CYS A 436 27.81 -43.50 7.32
N PRO A 437 26.63 -43.64 6.73
CA PRO A 437 25.97 -44.93 6.57
C PRO A 437 26.70 -45.85 5.58
N LYS A 438 27.54 -45.30 4.71
CA LYS A 438 28.23 -46.03 3.66
C LYS A 438 29.60 -46.56 4.10
N CYS A 439 30.44 -45.76 4.73
CA CYS A 439 31.82 -46.10 5.08
C CYS A 439 32.08 -46.12 6.60
N GLY A 440 31.15 -45.66 7.43
CA GLY A 440 31.30 -45.61 8.89
C GLY A 440 32.17 -44.47 9.43
N CYS A 441 32.68 -43.57 8.59
CA CYS A 441 33.44 -42.40 8.98
C CYS A 441 32.61 -41.49 9.93
N THR A 442 33.25 -40.94 10.94
CA THR A 442 32.59 -40.04 11.92
C THR A 442 32.75 -38.58 11.59
N HIS A 443 33.51 -38.24 10.56
CA HIS A 443 33.68 -36.87 10.11
C HIS A 443 32.65 -36.54 9.01
N MET A 444 31.66 -35.75 9.40
CA MET A 444 30.58 -35.35 8.52
C MET A 444 30.54 -33.81 8.50
N THR A 445 30.71 -33.24 7.32
CA THR A 445 30.65 -31.78 7.12
C THR A 445 29.28 -31.38 6.61
N GLN A 446 28.64 -30.41 7.29
CA GLN A 446 27.34 -29.85 6.87
C GLN A 446 27.49 -29.00 5.61
N ASP A 447 26.49 -29.04 4.71
CA ASP A 447 26.41 -28.19 3.53
C ASP A 447 26.67 -26.71 3.91
N PRO A 448 27.59 -26.01 3.22
CA PRO A 448 27.92 -24.62 3.55
C PRO A 448 26.81 -23.63 3.22
N ASP A 449 25.91 -23.99 2.32
CA ASP A 449 24.87 -23.10 1.82
C ASP A 449 23.71 -22.92 2.82
N THR A 450 23.00 -21.82 2.69
CA THR A 450 21.77 -21.55 3.41
C THR A 450 20.56 -21.60 2.47
N LEU A 451 19.38 -21.71 3.04
CA LEU A 451 18.13 -21.68 2.29
C LEU A 451 17.74 -20.24 1.93
N ASP A 452 17.07 -20.09 0.80
CA ASP A 452 16.37 -18.86 0.41
C ASP A 452 15.43 -18.39 1.52
N THR A 453 15.42 -17.08 1.82
CA THR A 453 14.55 -16.50 2.87
C THR A 453 13.08 -16.87 2.66
N TRP A 454 12.67 -16.97 1.40
CA TRP A 454 11.30 -17.32 1.04
C TRP A 454 10.90 -18.75 1.39
N PHE A 455 11.88 -19.62 1.65
CA PHE A 455 11.60 -20.99 2.09
C PHE A 455 11.03 -21.02 3.51
N SER A 456 11.59 -20.26 4.44
CA SER A 456 11.05 -20.11 5.80
C SER A 456 9.79 -19.26 5.83
N SER A 457 9.76 -18.16 5.06
CA SER A 457 8.60 -17.25 4.99
C SER A 457 7.35 -17.94 4.43
N ALA A 458 7.51 -18.96 3.55
CA ALA A 458 6.41 -19.77 3.03
C ALA A 458 5.68 -20.60 4.10
N LEU A 459 6.33 -20.85 5.24
CA LEU A 459 5.78 -21.65 6.35
C LEU A 459 5.07 -20.78 7.40
N TRP A 460 5.15 -19.45 7.25
CA TRP A 460 4.74 -18.46 8.25
C TRP A 460 3.32 -18.66 8.80
N PRO A 461 2.29 -18.98 8.00
CA PRO A 461 0.92 -19.16 8.49
C PRO A 461 0.74 -20.28 9.51
N PHE A 462 1.62 -21.27 9.56
CA PHE A 462 1.51 -22.42 10.42
C PHE A 462 2.75 -22.65 11.32
N SER A 463 3.95 -22.31 10.88
CA SER A 463 5.15 -22.40 11.73
C SER A 463 5.08 -21.46 12.94
N THR A 464 4.45 -20.30 12.80
CA THR A 464 4.24 -19.35 13.89
C THR A 464 3.30 -19.89 14.98
N LEU A 465 2.44 -20.83 14.63
CA LEU A 465 1.47 -21.49 15.53
C LEU A 465 1.99 -22.81 16.10
N GLY A 466 3.28 -23.12 15.87
CA GLY A 466 3.98 -24.24 16.49
C GLY A 466 4.14 -25.49 15.63
N TRP A 467 3.69 -25.51 14.35
CA TRP A 467 4.00 -26.63 13.46
C TRP A 467 5.53 -26.85 13.36
N PRO A 468 6.04 -28.10 13.38
CA PRO A 468 5.37 -29.37 13.07
C PRO A 468 4.61 -30.01 14.26
N GLU A 469 4.69 -29.45 15.44
CA GLU A 469 3.97 -29.96 16.59
C GLU A 469 2.45 -29.72 16.45
N LYS A 470 1.65 -30.62 17.02
CA LYS A 470 0.18 -30.49 17.09
C LYS A 470 -0.21 -29.65 18.28
N THR A 471 -0.08 -28.32 18.17
CA THR A 471 -0.43 -27.41 19.24
C THR A 471 -1.94 -27.07 19.20
N GLU A 472 -2.48 -26.64 20.35
CA GLU A 472 -3.86 -26.14 20.44
C GLU A 472 -4.03 -24.87 19.63
N ASP A 473 -3.01 -24.00 19.55
CA ASP A 473 -2.99 -22.80 18.73
C ASP A 473 -3.14 -23.13 17.24
N LEU A 474 -2.40 -24.12 16.76
CA LEU A 474 -2.46 -24.57 15.36
C LEU A 474 -3.83 -25.15 15.02
N ASP A 475 -4.44 -25.90 15.92
CA ASP A 475 -5.77 -26.50 15.72
C ASP A 475 -6.88 -25.43 15.71
N TYR A 476 -6.70 -24.34 16.47
CA TYR A 476 -7.73 -23.33 16.65
C TYR A 476 -7.59 -22.13 15.70
N PHE A 477 -6.38 -21.61 15.49
CA PHE A 477 -6.12 -20.39 14.73
C PHE A 477 -5.74 -20.63 13.25
N TYR A 478 -5.50 -21.87 12.82
CA TYR A 478 -5.22 -22.20 11.42
C TYR A 478 -6.42 -22.88 10.76
N PRO A 479 -6.80 -22.51 9.50
CA PRO A 479 -6.17 -21.53 8.61
C PRO A 479 -6.41 -20.08 9.05
N ASN A 480 -5.56 -19.17 8.57
CA ASN A 480 -5.79 -17.74 8.74
C ASN A 480 -7.03 -17.29 7.97
N ASP A 481 -7.74 -16.27 8.45
CA ASP A 481 -8.91 -15.76 7.75
C ASP A 481 -8.53 -14.87 6.57
N VAL A 482 -7.59 -13.95 6.80
CA VAL A 482 -7.14 -12.99 5.80
C VAL A 482 -5.63 -12.86 5.83
N LEU A 483 -5.02 -12.85 4.65
CA LEU A 483 -3.67 -12.36 4.44
C LEU A 483 -3.77 -10.97 3.80
N VAL A 484 -3.12 -9.96 4.38
CA VAL A 484 -2.98 -8.64 3.78
C VAL A 484 -1.55 -8.46 3.31
N THR A 485 -1.33 -8.02 2.08
CA THR A 485 0.02 -7.84 1.53
C THR A 485 0.02 -6.98 0.27
N GLY A 486 1.18 -6.46 -0.12
CA GLY A 486 1.37 -5.81 -1.41
C GLY A 486 1.21 -6.77 -2.59
N TYR A 487 0.68 -6.28 -3.71
CA TYR A 487 0.53 -7.10 -4.92
C TYR A 487 1.88 -7.51 -5.54
N ASP A 488 2.95 -6.79 -5.23
CA ASP A 488 4.29 -7.00 -5.77
C ASP A 488 4.97 -8.28 -5.25
N ILE A 489 4.47 -8.87 -4.16
CA ILE A 489 4.99 -10.13 -3.61
C ILE A 489 4.05 -11.33 -3.79
N ILE A 490 3.15 -11.30 -4.77
CA ILE A 490 2.28 -12.44 -5.12
C ILE A 490 3.12 -13.70 -5.38
N PHE A 491 4.13 -13.61 -6.26
CA PHE A 491 4.98 -14.73 -6.60
C PHE A 491 5.91 -15.13 -5.45
N PHE A 492 6.56 -14.14 -4.83
CA PHE A 492 7.57 -14.41 -3.82
C PHE A 492 7.02 -15.07 -2.57
N TRP A 493 5.84 -14.63 -2.13
CA TRP A 493 5.32 -15.02 -0.82
C TRP A 493 3.97 -15.72 -0.88
N VAL A 494 2.97 -15.11 -1.55
CA VAL A 494 1.60 -15.63 -1.53
C VAL A 494 1.51 -17.03 -2.13
N ILE A 495 2.02 -17.23 -3.36
CA ILE A 495 2.02 -18.54 -4.04
C ILE A 495 2.77 -19.58 -3.20
N ARG A 496 3.90 -19.18 -2.61
CA ARG A 496 4.75 -20.07 -1.80
C ARG A 496 4.07 -20.50 -0.50
N MET A 497 3.36 -19.61 0.18
CA MET A 497 2.54 -19.98 1.34
C MET A 497 1.40 -20.91 0.96
N ILE A 498 0.75 -20.68 -0.17
CA ILE A 498 -0.38 -21.51 -0.60
C ILE A 498 0.05 -22.94 -0.87
N PHE A 499 1.08 -23.17 -1.70
CA PHE A 499 1.51 -24.53 -1.96
C PHE A 499 2.13 -25.21 -0.73
N SER A 500 2.83 -24.46 0.14
CA SER A 500 3.37 -25.01 1.38
C SER A 500 2.27 -25.40 2.36
N GLY A 501 1.21 -24.57 2.46
CA GLY A 501 0.03 -24.87 3.29
C GLY A 501 -0.65 -26.16 2.86
N TYR A 502 -0.94 -26.32 1.57
CA TYR A 502 -1.52 -27.56 1.05
C TYR A 502 -0.61 -28.78 1.27
N GLU A 503 0.70 -28.63 1.03
CA GLU A 503 1.64 -29.74 1.18
C GLU A 503 1.85 -30.16 2.63
N GLN A 504 1.95 -29.21 3.57
CA GLN A 504 2.28 -29.52 4.95
C GLN A 504 1.05 -29.73 5.82
N MET A 505 -0.03 -28.97 5.59
CA MET A 505 -1.24 -28.96 6.40
C MET A 505 -2.43 -29.67 5.74
N GLY A 506 -2.36 -29.97 4.42
CA GLY A 506 -3.44 -30.58 3.66
C GLY A 506 -4.65 -29.67 3.41
N LYS A 507 -4.54 -28.38 3.68
CA LYS A 507 -5.59 -27.37 3.49
C LYS A 507 -5.00 -26.00 3.22
N ALA A 508 -5.81 -25.08 2.68
CA ALA A 508 -5.42 -23.70 2.40
C ALA A 508 -4.82 -23.02 3.64
N PRO A 509 -3.78 -22.16 3.49
CA PRO A 509 -3.20 -21.44 4.61
C PRO A 509 -4.04 -20.25 5.07
N PHE A 510 -4.90 -19.72 4.19
CA PHE A 510 -5.81 -18.59 4.43
C PHE A 510 -6.98 -18.63 3.45
N HIS A 511 -8.08 -17.98 3.81
CA HIS A 511 -9.29 -17.94 2.99
C HIS A 511 -9.31 -16.78 1.99
N THR A 512 -8.77 -15.64 2.38
CA THR A 512 -8.76 -14.43 1.55
C THR A 512 -7.37 -13.82 1.52
N VAL A 513 -6.93 -13.37 0.36
CA VAL A 513 -5.74 -12.52 0.19
C VAL A 513 -6.21 -11.14 -0.24
N LEU A 514 -6.04 -10.16 0.63
CA LEU A 514 -6.36 -8.77 0.37
C LEU A 514 -5.08 -8.05 -0.06
N PHE A 515 -5.01 -7.70 -1.34
CA PHE A 515 -3.87 -6.96 -1.87
C PHE A 515 -4.07 -5.46 -1.73
N HIS A 516 -3.04 -4.78 -1.28
CA HIS A 516 -2.92 -3.33 -1.38
C HIS A 516 -1.93 -2.93 -2.48
N GLY A 517 -2.00 -1.68 -2.94
CA GLY A 517 -1.05 -1.09 -3.87
C GLY A 517 0.16 -0.49 -3.16
N LEU A 518 1.04 0.11 -3.95
CA LEU A 518 2.23 0.78 -3.45
C LEU A 518 1.91 2.23 -3.03
N VAL A 519 2.56 2.70 -1.98
CA VAL A 519 2.54 4.12 -1.62
C VAL A 519 3.63 4.84 -2.41
N ARG A 520 3.21 5.82 -3.21
CA ARG A 520 4.06 6.62 -4.09
C ARG A 520 4.16 8.06 -3.58
N ASP A 521 5.19 8.77 -4.01
CA ASP A 521 5.30 10.20 -3.72
C ASP A 521 4.21 11.01 -4.45
N SER A 522 4.13 12.31 -4.20
CA SER A 522 3.15 13.21 -4.82
C SER A 522 3.25 13.27 -6.35
N GLN A 523 4.39 12.91 -6.94
CA GLN A 523 4.61 12.85 -8.38
C GLN A 523 4.28 11.46 -8.97
N GLY A 524 3.91 10.49 -8.13
CA GLY A 524 3.59 9.13 -8.55
C GLY A 524 4.81 8.22 -8.71
N ARG A 525 6.00 8.61 -8.25
CA ARG A 525 7.21 7.78 -8.29
C ARG A 525 7.25 6.84 -7.09
N LYS A 526 7.81 5.66 -7.26
CA LYS A 526 8.08 4.72 -6.15
C LYS A 526 8.99 5.42 -5.12
N MET A 527 8.61 5.35 -3.86
CA MET A 527 9.44 5.87 -2.78
C MET A 527 10.66 4.96 -2.56
N SER A 528 11.85 5.54 -2.53
CA SER A 528 13.09 4.83 -2.24
C SER A 528 14.10 5.72 -1.51
N LYS A 529 15.00 5.10 -0.76
CA LYS A 529 16.09 5.82 -0.09
C LYS A 529 17.07 6.44 -1.09
N SER A 530 17.29 5.78 -2.22
CA SER A 530 18.21 6.24 -3.28
C SER A 530 17.69 7.50 -3.98
N LEU A 531 16.37 7.65 -4.12
CA LEU A 531 15.74 8.84 -4.71
C LEU A 531 15.56 9.98 -3.69
N GLY A 532 15.78 9.73 -2.40
CA GLY A 532 15.60 10.73 -1.33
C GLY A 532 14.14 11.18 -1.14
N ASN A 533 13.18 10.45 -1.72
CA ASN A 533 11.74 10.76 -1.65
C ASN A 533 10.98 9.86 -0.65
N GLY A 534 11.69 9.03 0.11
CA GLY A 534 11.11 8.20 1.16
C GLY A 534 10.69 9.04 2.36
N ILE A 535 9.47 8.81 2.85
CA ILE A 535 8.91 9.47 4.04
C ILE A 535 8.91 8.44 5.18
N ASP A 536 9.49 8.82 6.32
CA ASP A 536 9.45 8.00 7.54
C ASP A 536 8.07 8.14 8.20
N PRO A 537 7.33 7.04 8.42
CA PRO A 537 6.06 7.08 9.16
C PRO A 537 6.15 7.75 10.52
N LEU A 538 7.27 7.58 11.24
CA LEU A 538 7.48 8.20 12.55
C LEU A 538 7.53 9.72 12.47
N GLU A 539 8.13 10.29 11.42
CA GLU A 539 8.14 11.74 11.21
C GLU A 539 6.71 12.30 11.09
N VAL A 540 5.85 11.57 10.37
CA VAL A 540 4.45 11.94 10.24
C VAL A 540 3.70 11.82 11.56
N ILE A 541 3.92 10.71 12.30
CA ILE A 541 3.32 10.48 13.62
C ILE A 541 3.76 11.55 14.61
N ASP A 542 5.03 11.89 14.66
CA ASP A 542 5.57 12.91 15.55
C ASP A 542 4.97 14.31 15.29
N LYS A 543 4.61 14.60 14.05
CA LYS A 543 4.06 15.89 13.65
C LYS A 543 2.54 15.96 13.74
N TYR A 544 1.84 14.89 13.43
CA TYR A 544 0.37 14.90 13.25
C TYR A 544 -0.39 13.86 14.09
N GLY A 545 0.32 12.91 14.70
CA GLY A 545 -0.27 11.76 15.41
C GLY A 545 -0.50 10.54 14.52
N ALA A 546 -0.56 9.37 15.16
CA ALA A 546 -0.77 8.10 14.48
C ALA A 546 -2.16 8.01 13.83
N ASP A 547 -3.20 8.50 14.50
CA ASP A 547 -4.57 8.50 13.98
C ASP A 547 -4.71 9.27 12.66
N ALA A 548 -4.02 10.41 12.54
CA ALA A 548 -4.02 11.21 11.32
C ALA A 548 -3.34 10.48 10.15
N LEU A 549 -2.21 9.80 10.41
CA LEU A 549 -1.54 8.98 9.41
C LEU A 549 -2.41 7.80 8.96
N ARG A 550 -2.97 7.04 9.91
CA ARG A 550 -3.83 5.86 9.64
C ARG A 550 -5.03 6.25 8.79
N LEU A 551 -5.74 7.30 9.15
CA LEU A 551 -6.89 7.79 8.38
C LEU A 551 -6.49 8.19 6.96
N THR A 552 -5.36 8.89 6.80
CA THR A 552 -4.84 9.33 5.49
C THR A 552 -4.52 8.17 4.58
N LEU A 553 -3.92 7.09 5.12
CA LEU A 553 -3.52 5.91 4.34
C LEU A 553 -4.73 5.11 3.82
N ILE A 554 -5.86 5.19 4.50
CA ILE A 554 -7.04 4.39 4.15
C ILE A 554 -8.08 5.19 3.36
N THR A 555 -8.25 6.48 3.65
CA THR A 555 -9.25 7.31 2.96
C THR A 555 -8.97 7.40 1.47
N GLY A 556 -9.96 7.00 0.66
CA GLY A 556 -9.87 7.00 -0.81
C GLY A 556 -8.95 5.90 -1.38
N ASN A 557 -8.51 4.96 -0.55
CA ASN A 557 -7.73 3.79 -0.99
C ASN A 557 -8.68 2.65 -1.37
N ALA A 558 -8.40 2.00 -2.50
CA ALA A 558 -9.12 0.81 -2.96
C ALA A 558 -8.16 -0.37 -3.08
N PRO A 559 -8.63 -1.61 -2.83
CA PRO A 559 -7.79 -2.80 -2.91
C PRO A 559 -6.99 -2.89 -4.21
N GLY A 560 -5.70 -3.17 -4.09
CA GLY A 560 -4.77 -3.36 -5.21
C GLY A 560 -4.41 -2.11 -6.01
N ASN A 561 -4.86 -0.92 -5.62
CA ASN A 561 -4.51 0.33 -6.29
C ASN A 561 -3.37 1.04 -5.57
N ASP A 562 -2.44 1.58 -6.37
CA ASP A 562 -1.40 2.47 -5.83
C ASP A 562 -2.03 3.76 -5.31
N MET A 563 -1.46 4.31 -4.24
CA MET A 563 -1.86 5.60 -3.70
C MET A 563 -0.70 6.60 -3.73
N ARG A 564 -1.03 7.88 -3.90
CA ARG A 564 -0.07 8.97 -3.76
C ARG A 564 -0.18 9.59 -2.38
N PHE A 565 0.95 9.78 -1.73
CA PHE A 565 1.02 10.42 -0.43
C PHE A 565 1.15 11.94 -0.58
N TYR A 566 0.30 12.68 0.14
CA TYR A 566 0.30 14.13 0.19
C TYR A 566 0.23 14.61 1.65
N TRP A 567 1.07 15.54 2.02
CA TRP A 567 1.09 16.13 3.36
C TRP A 567 -0.22 16.86 3.71
N GLU A 568 -0.85 17.48 2.72
CA GLU A 568 -2.13 18.19 2.85
C GLU A 568 -3.26 17.24 3.28
N ARG A 569 -3.21 15.99 2.86
CA ARG A 569 -4.17 14.97 3.30
C ARG A 569 -3.99 14.61 4.77
N VAL A 570 -2.75 14.57 5.26
CA VAL A 570 -2.47 14.32 6.68
C VAL A 570 -2.98 15.50 7.53
N GLU A 571 -2.80 16.73 7.04
CA GLU A 571 -3.36 17.91 7.69
C GLU A 571 -4.89 17.89 7.75
N ALA A 572 -5.55 17.47 6.67
CA ALA A 572 -7.00 17.28 6.63
C ALA A 572 -7.46 16.24 7.66
N SER A 573 -6.75 15.11 7.76
CA SER A 573 -7.04 14.06 8.76
C SER A 573 -6.85 14.54 10.20
N ARG A 574 -5.80 15.35 10.47
CA ARG A 574 -5.62 16.01 11.77
C ARG A 574 -6.76 17.02 12.07
N ASN A 575 -7.19 17.77 11.07
CA ASN A 575 -8.29 18.71 11.24
C ASN A 575 -9.61 17.98 11.54
N PHE A 576 -9.82 16.81 10.94
CA PHE A 576 -10.94 15.95 11.29
C PHE A 576 -10.87 15.47 12.75
N ALA A 577 -9.71 15.02 13.21
CA ALA A 577 -9.51 14.65 14.62
C ALA A 577 -9.85 15.81 15.56
N ASN A 578 -9.38 17.03 15.25
CA ASN A 578 -9.70 18.23 16.02
C ASN A 578 -11.22 18.55 16.02
N LYS A 579 -11.91 18.31 14.90
CA LYS A 579 -13.37 18.51 14.82
C LYS A 579 -14.11 17.53 15.71
N VAL A 580 -13.74 16.25 15.67
CA VAL A 580 -14.30 15.22 16.56
C VAL A 580 -14.05 15.56 18.03
N TRP A 581 -12.83 15.98 18.36
CA TRP A 581 -12.46 16.37 19.72
C TRP A 581 -13.30 17.54 20.23
N ASN A 582 -13.44 18.61 19.44
CA ASN A 582 -14.20 19.79 19.82
C ASN A 582 -15.70 19.49 19.95
N ALA A 583 -16.27 18.67 19.06
CA ALA A 583 -17.65 18.21 19.16
C ALA A 583 -17.87 17.42 20.45
N SER A 584 -16.95 16.51 20.78
CA SER A 584 -17.01 15.71 22.01
C SER A 584 -16.90 16.58 23.27
N ARG A 585 -15.99 17.57 23.27
CA ARG A 585 -15.91 18.55 24.38
C ARG A 585 -17.20 19.31 24.56
N PHE A 586 -17.78 19.82 23.48
CA PHE A 586 -19.08 20.53 23.57
C PHE A 586 -20.14 19.65 24.22
N ILE A 587 -20.25 18.39 23.81
CA ILE A 587 -21.23 17.44 24.36
C ILE A 587 -20.97 17.20 25.86
N MET A 588 -19.73 16.91 26.24
CA MET A 588 -19.36 16.64 27.63
C MET A 588 -19.60 17.84 28.57
N MET A 589 -19.30 19.04 28.08
CA MET A 589 -19.57 20.29 28.86
C MET A 589 -21.07 20.52 29.10
N ASN A 590 -21.92 20.08 28.19
CA ASN A 590 -23.38 20.19 28.36
C ASN A 590 -23.97 19.04 29.20
N LEU A 591 -23.31 17.89 29.23
CA LEU A 591 -23.66 16.74 30.10
C LEU A 591 -23.22 16.94 31.55
N ASP A 592 -22.23 17.78 31.80
CA ASP A 592 -21.70 17.99 33.17
C ASP A 592 -22.79 18.56 34.07
N GLY A 593 -23.03 17.88 35.19
CA GLY A 593 -24.06 18.23 36.16
C GLY A 593 -25.52 18.00 35.72
N PHE A 594 -25.73 17.37 34.52
CA PHE A 594 -27.07 17.07 34.05
C PHE A 594 -27.41 15.60 34.32
N GLU A 595 -28.59 15.32 34.92
CA GLU A 595 -29.08 13.96 35.16
C GLU A 595 -29.75 13.42 33.89
N LEU A 596 -29.00 12.60 33.17
CA LEU A 596 -29.41 12.04 31.89
C LEU A 596 -30.21 10.75 32.04
N HIS A 597 -31.36 10.67 31.37
CA HIS A 597 -32.15 9.44 31.29
C HIS A 597 -32.56 9.11 29.85
N THR A 598 -32.88 7.84 29.58
CA THR A 598 -33.34 7.40 28.26
C THR A 598 -34.71 7.96 27.95
N PRO A 599 -34.87 8.78 26.87
CA PRO A 599 -36.14 9.35 26.49
C PRO A 599 -37.06 8.29 25.87
N SER A 600 -38.37 8.48 26.02
CA SER A 600 -39.37 7.76 25.23
C SER A 600 -39.32 8.21 23.77
N LYS A 601 -39.94 7.43 22.86
CA LYS A 601 -40.01 7.82 21.43
C LYS A 601 -40.76 9.14 21.21
N ASP A 602 -41.74 9.46 22.08
CA ASP A 602 -42.54 10.68 21.97
C ASP A 602 -41.80 11.92 22.46
N GLU A 603 -40.79 11.77 23.31
CA GLU A 603 -39.91 12.84 23.75
C GLU A 603 -38.82 13.19 22.75
N LEU A 604 -38.55 12.29 21.77
CA LEU A 604 -37.61 12.55 20.70
C LEU A 604 -38.21 13.46 19.63
N HIS A 605 -37.56 14.57 19.36
CA HIS A 605 -37.91 15.47 18.26
C HIS A 605 -37.54 14.87 16.90
N ALA A 606 -38.08 15.41 15.81
CA ALA A 606 -37.82 14.94 14.47
C ALA A 606 -36.31 14.93 14.13
N ALA A 607 -35.55 15.90 14.57
CA ALA A 607 -34.10 15.96 14.36
C ALA A 607 -33.36 14.87 15.15
N ASP A 608 -33.82 14.48 16.35
CA ASP A 608 -33.25 13.41 17.15
C ASP A 608 -33.45 12.04 16.43
N LYS A 609 -34.69 11.81 15.99
CA LYS A 609 -35.04 10.60 15.21
C LYS A 609 -34.27 10.52 13.90
N TRP A 610 -34.15 11.65 13.20
CA TRP A 610 -33.37 11.76 11.97
C TRP A 610 -31.92 11.30 12.17
N ILE A 611 -31.19 11.88 13.15
CA ILE A 611 -29.77 11.55 13.33
C ILE A 611 -29.56 10.13 13.88
N LEU A 612 -30.48 9.62 14.70
CA LEU A 612 -30.49 8.21 15.13
C LEU A 612 -30.67 7.28 13.94
N SER A 613 -31.58 7.60 13.00
CA SER A 613 -31.80 6.83 11.79
C SER A 613 -30.59 6.86 10.86
N LYS A 614 -29.92 8.02 10.73
CA LYS A 614 -28.68 8.18 9.95
C LYS A 614 -27.54 7.35 10.51
N VAL A 615 -27.26 7.39 11.82
CA VAL A 615 -26.20 6.57 12.42
C VAL A 615 -26.52 5.07 12.35
N ASN A 616 -27.79 4.72 12.46
CA ASN A 616 -28.27 3.33 12.31
C ASN A 616 -28.02 2.77 10.90
N THR A 617 -28.33 3.55 9.87
CA THR A 617 -28.03 3.23 8.47
C THR A 617 -26.52 3.16 8.23
N LEU A 618 -25.76 4.11 8.82
CA LEU A 618 -24.30 4.09 8.75
C LEU A 618 -23.70 2.82 9.36
N ALA A 619 -24.20 2.34 10.50
CA ALA A 619 -23.73 1.09 11.12
C ALA A 619 -23.89 -0.10 10.17
N LYS A 620 -25.03 -0.21 9.48
CA LYS A 620 -25.26 -1.23 8.45
C LYS A 620 -24.29 -1.08 7.29
N ASP A 621 -24.21 0.11 6.71
CA ASP A 621 -23.40 0.39 5.53
C ASP A 621 -21.90 0.17 5.80
N ALA A 622 -21.41 0.64 6.96
CA ALA A 622 -20.03 0.44 7.36
C ALA A 622 -19.70 -1.06 7.51
N THR A 623 -20.58 -1.82 8.16
CA THR A 623 -20.43 -3.27 8.33
C THR A 623 -20.38 -3.99 6.97
N GLU A 624 -21.30 -3.68 6.06
CA GLU A 624 -21.33 -4.30 4.72
C GLU A 624 -20.05 -4.00 3.92
N ASN A 625 -19.51 -2.79 4.00
CA ASN A 625 -18.26 -2.43 3.31
C ASN A 625 -17.03 -3.08 3.99
N MET A 626 -17.01 -3.13 5.34
CA MET A 626 -15.94 -3.82 6.07
C MET A 626 -15.87 -5.31 5.72
N ASP A 627 -17.03 -5.98 5.64
CA ASP A 627 -17.10 -7.40 5.29
C ASP A 627 -16.75 -7.68 3.82
N LYS A 628 -16.83 -6.66 2.95
CA LYS A 628 -16.33 -6.70 1.56
C LYS A 628 -14.87 -6.27 1.44
N PHE A 629 -14.20 -5.93 2.53
CA PHE A 629 -12.84 -5.37 2.55
C PHE A 629 -12.70 -4.02 1.83
N GLU A 630 -13.78 -3.28 1.68
CA GLU A 630 -13.82 -1.93 1.11
C GLU A 630 -13.58 -0.88 2.19
N LEU A 631 -12.42 -0.97 2.88
CA LEU A 631 -12.09 -0.20 4.08
C LEU A 631 -12.14 1.32 3.84
N GLY A 632 -11.66 1.76 2.66
CA GLY A 632 -11.66 3.17 2.27
C GLY A 632 -13.08 3.72 2.09
N ILE A 633 -14.02 2.92 1.57
CA ILE A 633 -15.42 3.32 1.42
C ILE A 633 -16.10 3.37 2.78
N ALA A 634 -15.87 2.36 3.63
CA ALA A 634 -16.44 2.32 4.98
C ALA A 634 -16.05 3.57 5.79
N VAL A 635 -14.76 3.91 5.83
CA VAL A 635 -14.29 5.09 6.61
C VAL A 635 -14.78 6.40 6.01
N GLN A 636 -14.91 6.52 4.68
CA GLN A 636 -15.43 7.73 4.06
C GLN A 636 -16.88 8.01 4.51
N LYS A 637 -17.72 6.97 4.56
CA LYS A 637 -19.10 7.11 5.07
C LYS A 637 -19.13 7.55 6.53
N VAL A 638 -18.24 7.01 7.38
CA VAL A 638 -18.11 7.41 8.80
C VAL A 638 -17.64 8.85 8.90
N TYR A 639 -16.65 9.24 8.09
CA TYR A 639 -16.14 10.60 8.01
C TYR A 639 -17.24 11.60 7.63
N ASP A 640 -17.95 11.36 6.52
CA ASP A 640 -19.00 12.23 6.00
C ASP A 640 -20.15 12.36 7.01
N PHE A 641 -20.56 11.26 7.64
CA PHE A 641 -21.56 11.31 8.70
C PHE A 641 -21.14 12.21 9.88
N ILE A 642 -19.92 12.01 10.39
CA ILE A 642 -19.45 12.78 11.55
C ILE A 642 -19.29 14.25 11.18
N TRP A 643 -18.69 14.54 10.03
CA TRP A 643 -18.40 15.91 9.61
C TRP A 643 -19.67 16.64 9.23
N ASP A 644 -20.42 16.12 8.25
CA ASP A 644 -21.52 16.81 7.63
C ASP A 644 -22.82 16.69 8.42
N GLU A 645 -23.24 15.44 8.76
CA GLU A 645 -24.54 15.22 9.38
C GLU A 645 -24.53 15.53 10.89
N PHE A 646 -23.55 14.98 11.60
CA PHE A 646 -23.51 15.13 13.06
C PHE A 646 -23.00 16.49 13.50
N CYS A 647 -21.80 16.91 13.06
CA CYS A 647 -21.19 18.16 13.52
C CYS A 647 -21.82 19.40 12.89
N ASP A 648 -22.02 19.43 11.56
CA ASP A 648 -22.48 20.64 10.86
C ASP A 648 -23.98 20.85 10.97
N TRP A 649 -24.76 19.80 11.20
CA TRP A 649 -26.21 19.90 11.32
C TRP A 649 -26.73 19.56 12.69
N TYR A 650 -26.61 18.31 13.16
CA TYR A 650 -27.31 17.90 14.38
C TYR A 650 -26.85 18.65 15.62
N ILE A 651 -25.54 18.82 15.82
CA ILE A 651 -25.02 19.59 16.96
C ILE A 651 -25.58 21.03 16.93
N GLU A 652 -25.60 21.68 15.76
CA GLU A 652 -26.09 23.03 15.63
C GLU A 652 -27.61 23.14 15.89
N ILE A 653 -28.41 22.17 15.49
CA ILE A 653 -29.82 22.05 15.80
C ILE A 653 -30.03 21.86 17.31
N ALA A 654 -29.30 20.93 17.92
CA ALA A 654 -29.43 20.56 19.32
C ALA A 654 -29.00 21.68 20.29
N LYS A 655 -28.08 22.58 19.88
CA LYS A 655 -27.57 23.69 20.71
C LYS A 655 -28.69 24.51 21.33
N VAL A 656 -29.75 24.83 20.59
CA VAL A 656 -30.86 25.63 21.06
C VAL A 656 -31.52 25.00 22.28
N ARG A 657 -31.71 23.69 22.24
CA ARG A 657 -32.35 22.92 23.31
C ARG A 657 -31.41 22.71 24.49
N THR A 658 -30.15 22.43 24.24
CA THR A 658 -29.14 22.22 25.30
C THR A 658 -28.85 23.49 26.10
N TYR A 659 -28.98 24.68 25.51
CA TYR A 659 -28.83 25.94 26.22
C TYR A 659 -30.05 26.32 27.05
N LYS A 660 -31.22 25.71 26.77
CA LYS A 660 -32.49 25.95 27.52
C LYS A 660 -32.80 24.81 28.52
N LYS A 661 -31.80 24.09 28.98
CA LYS A 661 -31.96 22.94 29.85
C LYS A 661 -32.73 23.23 31.16
N ASP A 662 -32.68 24.45 31.64
CA ASP A 662 -33.41 24.88 32.84
C ASP A 662 -34.86 25.27 32.55
N GLU A 663 -35.18 25.64 31.29
CA GLU A 663 -36.53 26.07 30.86
C GLU A 663 -37.35 24.85 30.37
N ASP A 664 -36.72 23.94 29.63
CA ASP A 664 -37.33 22.72 29.08
C ASP A 664 -36.40 21.52 29.28
N PRO A 665 -36.36 20.95 30.48
CA PRO A 665 -35.46 19.85 30.80
C PRO A 665 -35.79 18.55 30.02
N VAL A 666 -37.03 18.32 29.61
CA VAL A 666 -37.43 17.14 28.83
C VAL A 666 -36.82 17.16 27.44
N SER A 667 -37.03 18.28 26.74
CA SER A 667 -36.44 18.50 25.41
C SER A 667 -34.92 18.50 25.46
N ALA A 668 -34.31 19.11 26.46
CA ALA A 668 -32.86 19.13 26.66
C ALA A 668 -32.32 17.70 26.93
N ASN A 669 -33.03 16.89 27.73
CA ASN A 669 -32.66 15.50 27.98
C ASN A 669 -32.65 14.68 26.68
N ALA A 670 -33.68 14.78 25.87
CA ALA A 670 -33.76 14.08 24.58
C ALA A 670 -32.60 14.48 23.66
N ALA A 671 -32.28 15.76 23.56
CA ALA A 671 -31.15 16.24 22.76
C ALA A 671 -29.80 15.76 23.28
N LEU A 672 -29.53 15.84 24.60
CA LEU A 672 -28.27 15.44 25.24
C LEU A 672 -28.09 13.90 25.18
N TRP A 673 -29.17 13.15 25.41
CA TRP A 673 -29.14 11.70 25.26
C TRP A 673 -28.82 11.28 23.83
N THR A 674 -29.46 11.91 22.84
CA THR A 674 -29.20 11.65 21.43
C THR A 674 -27.77 12.03 21.03
N LEU A 675 -27.26 13.19 21.46
CA LEU A 675 -25.87 13.61 21.24
C LEU A 675 -24.88 12.59 21.79
N LYS A 676 -25.06 12.14 23.03
CA LYS A 676 -24.20 11.12 23.67
C LYS A 676 -24.27 9.78 22.92
N THR A 677 -25.47 9.33 22.61
CA THR A 677 -25.72 8.03 21.95
C THR A 677 -25.11 8.00 20.57
N VAL A 678 -25.38 9.01 19.73
CA VAL A 678 -24.86 9.10 18.37
C VAL A 678 -23.35 9.26 18.36
N LEU A 679 -22.78 10.08 19.28
CA LEU A 679 -21.33 10.19 19.43
C LEU A 679 -20.71 8.83 19.79
N THR A 680 -21.30 8.10 20.73
CA THR A 680 -20.79 6.77 21.16
C THR A 680 -20.78 5.79 19.99
N GLU A 681 -21.88 5.67 19.24
CA GLU A 681 -21.98 4.77 18.08
C GLU A 681 -20.97 5.20 16.98
N ALA A 682 -20.86 6.50 16.69
CA ALA A 682 -19.90 7.03 15.72
C ALA A 682 -18.43 6.78 16.11
N LEU A 683 -18.09 6.93 17.41
CA LEU A 683 -16.76 6.63 17.92
C LEU A 683 -16.43 5.12 17.75
N LYS A 684 -17.39 4.23 18.01
CA LYS A 684 -17.21 2.80 17.80
C LYS A 684 -16.95 2.46 16.33
N LEU A 685 -17.68 3.07 15.40
CA LEU A 685 -17.48 2.89 13.96
C LEU A 685 -16.12 3.47 13.47
N LEU A 686 -15.66 4.55 14.08
CA LEU A 686 -14.39 5.21 13.75
C LEU A 686 -13.17 4.52 14.39
N HIS A 687 -13.36 3.81 15.51
CA HIS A 687 -12.27 3.25 16.33
C HIS A 687 -11.24 2.42 15.57
N PRO A 688 -11.61 1.51 14.66
CA PRO A 688 -10.63 0.74 13.90
C PRO A 688 -9.63 1.61 13.12
N TYR A 689 -10.05 2.78 12.70
CA TYR A 689 -9.28 3.71 11.88
C TYR A 689 -8.46 4.71 12.70
N MET A 690 -9.04 5.22 13.79
CA MET A 690 -8.46 6.26 14.66
C MET A 690 -8.55 5.81 16.14
N PRO A 691 -7.75 4.80 16.53
CA PRO A 691 -7.92 4.13 17.81
C PRO A 691 -7.64 5.01 19.02
N PHE A 692 -6.70 5.95 18.93
CA PHE A 692 -6.27 6.73 20.10
C PHE A 692 -7.27 7.80 20.50
N ILE A 693 -7.70 8.65 19.56
CA ILE A 693 -8.66 9.70 19.86
C ILE A 693 -10.01 9.13 20.28
N THR A 694 -10.44 8.05 19.64
CA THR A 694 -11.73 7.40 19.97
C THR A 694 -11.71 6.74 21.34
N GLU A 695 -10.62 6.10 21.74
CA GLU A 695 -10.44 5.54 23.08
C GLU A 695 -10.46 6.67 24.13
N GLU A 696 -9.70 7.74 23.92
CA GLU A 696 -9.62 8.85 24.88
C GLU A 696 -10.98 9.50 25.11
N ILE A 697 -11.70 9.79 24.04
CA ILE A 697 -13.03 10.40 24.11
C ILE A 697 -14.00 9.43 24.79
N PHE A 698 -14.02 8.17 24.35
CA PHE A 698 -14.96 7.17 24.88
C PHE A 698 -14.77 6.92 26.38
N CYS A 699 -13.54 6.69 26.83
CA CYS A 699 -13.24 6.48 28.26
C CYS A 699 -13.44 7.72 29.13
N THR A 700 -13.52 8.91 28.51
CA THR A 700 -13.86 10.16 29.22
C THR A 700 -15.37 10.37 29.28
N LEU A 701 -16.10 10.02 28.20
CA LEU A 701 -17.54 10.22 28.04
C LEU A 701 -18.36 9.29 28.95
N GLN A 702 -17.85 8.13 29.29
CA GLN A 702 -18.53 7.12 30.08
C GLN A 702 -17.55 6.38 31.02
N SER A 703 -18.05 5.60 31.99
CA SER A 703 -17.27 4.83 32.97
C SER A 703 -17.73 3.38 33.11
N GLU A 704 -18.64 2.94 32.26
CA GLU A 704 -19.24 1.60 32.31
C GLU A 704 -18.33 0.56 31.65
N GLU A 705 -17.64 0.97 30.58
CA GLU A 705 -16.70 0.14 29.84
C GLU A 705 -15.26 0.70 29.97
N GLU A 706 -14.28 -0.18 30.19
CA GLU A 706 -12.87 0.23 30.42
C GLU A 706 -12.14 0.66 29.14
N THR A 707 -12.61 0.18 27.98
CA THR A 707 -12.03 0.43 26.68
C THR A 707 -13.06 0.27 25.56
N ILE A 708 -12.97 1.15 24.55
CA ILE A 708 -13.79 1.02 23.34
C ILE A 708 -13.41 -0.22 22.51
N MET A 709 -12.17 -0.68 22.63
CA MET A 709 -11.63 -1.80 21.86
C MET A 709 -12.40 -3.12 22.07
N LEU A 710 -12.95 -3.32 23.26
CA LEU A 710 -13.74 -4.48 23.64
C LEU A 710 -15.25 -4.22 23.63
N SER A 711 -15.65 -3.01 23.28
CA SER A 711 -17.06 -2.66 23.11
C SER A 711 -17.68 -3.41 21.94
N LYS A 712 -18.98 -3.65 22.03
CA LYS A 712 -19.71 -4.26 20.93
C LYS A 712 -19.78 -3.34 19.71
N TRP A 713 -19.49 -3.88 18.52
CA TRP A 713 -19.66 -3.21 17.24
C TRP A 713 -21.11 -2.77 17.03
N PRO A 714 -21.37 -1.55 16.53
CA PRO A 714 -22.71 -1.06 16.26
C PRO A 714 -23.47 -1.97 15.28
N GLU A 715 -24.70 -2.32 15.63
CA GLU A 715 -25.61 -3.11 14.81
C GLU A 715 -26.82 -2.28 14.41
N TYR A 716 -27.38 -2.57 13.22
CA TYR A 716 -28.63 -1.96 12.77
C TYR A 716 -29.77 -2.34 13.71
N LYS A 717 -30.59 -1.34 14.12
CA LYS A 717 -31.73 -1.48 15.02
C LYS A 717 -32.99 -0.99 14.31
N GLU A 718 -33.99 -1.84 14.12
CA GLU A 718 -35.24 -1.48 13.43
C GLU A 718 -36.01 -0.36 14.16
N GLU A 719 -35.89 -0.30 15.48
CA GLU A 719 -36.51 0.76 16.30
C GLU A 719 -35.94 2.17 16.07
N TRP A 720 -34.78 2.28 15.42
CA TRP A 720 -34.14 3.54 15.03
C TRP A 720 -34.30 3.85 13.53
N ASN A 721 -35.22 3.19 12.84
CA ASN A 721 -35.52 3.46 11.45
C ASN A 721 -36.65 4.49 11.37
N PHE A 722 -36.36 5.74 10.99
CA PHE A 722 -37.28 6.86 10.96
C PHE A 722 -37.31 7.54 9.56
N PRO A 723 -37.76 6.89 8.51
CA PRO A 723 -37.69 7.41 7.14
C PRO A 723 -38.51 8.67 6.90
N ALA A 724 -39.62 8.86 7.63
CA ALA A 724 -40.45 10.07 7.51
C ALA A 724 -39.71 11.30 8.06
N GLU A 725 -39.09 11.16 9.23
CA GLU A 725 -38.29 12.23 9.83
C GLU A 725 -37.01 12.51 9.05
N GLU A 726 -36.41 11.50 8.43
CA GLU A 726 -35.30 11.71 7.50
C GLU A 726 -35.72 12.61 6.34
N ALA A 727 -36.81 12.29 5.67
CA ALA A 727 -37.32 13.11 4.56
C ALA A 727 -37.65 14.53 5.01
N ALA A 728 -38.28 14.68 6.18
CA ALA A 728 -38.65 16.00 6.73
C ALA A 728 -37.43 16.87 6.99
N ILE A 729 -36.38 16.33 7.62
CA ILE A 729 -35.16 17.08 7.93
C ILE A 729 -34.37 17.41 6.66
N GLU A 730 -34.33 16.55 5.65
CA GLU A 730 -33.70 16.89 4.37
C GLU A 730 -34.37 18.09 3.68
N HIS A 731 -35.71 18.20 3.69
CA HIS A 731 -36.40 19.39 3.21
C HIS A 731 -36.00 20.65 4.00
N CYS A 732 -35.87 20.55 5.34
CA CYS A 732 -35.38 21.65 6.17
C CYS A 732 -33.91 22.02 5.84
N LYS A 733 -33.06 21.05 5.56
CA LYS A 733 -31.68 21.30 5.13
C LYS A 733 -31.61 21.99 3.78
N ASP A 734 -32.43 21.62 2.81
CA ASP A 734 -32.52 22.30 1.51
C ASP A 734 -32.99 23.75 1.64
N LEU A 735 -33.95 24.02 2.51
CA LEU A 735 -34.37 25.35 2.86
C LEU A 735 -33.22 26.20 3.41
N VAL A 736 -32.51 25.68 4.40
CA VAL A 736 -31.37 26.41 5.02
C VAL A 736 -30.23 26.64 4.02
N LYS A 737 -29.90 25.64 3.19
CA LYS A 737 -28.89 25.78 2.14
C LYS A 737 -29.28 26.85 1.13
N GLY A 738 -30.54 26.82 0.65
CA GLY A 738 -31.06 27.83 -0.27
C GLY A 738 -30.96 29.24 0.27
N ILE A 739 -31.35 29.45 1.52
CA ILE A 739 -31.28 30.77 2.17
C ILE A 739 -29.82 31.20 2.37
N ARG A 740 -28.95 30.32 2.84
CA ARG A 740 -27.52 30.63 3.03
C ARG A 740 -26.83 31.03 1.73
N ASN A 741 -27.16 30.39 0.63
CA ASN A 741 -26.59 30.69 -0.68
C ASN A 741 -26.99 32.13 -1.09
N VAL A 742 -28.27 32.44 -1.05
CA VAL A 742 -28.76 33.79 -1.37
C VAL A 742 -28.14 34.86 -0.46
N ARG A 743 -28.09 34.61 0.86
CA ARG A 743 -27.45 35.53 1.80
C ARG A 743 -25.98 35.78 1.50
N THR A 744 -25.26 34.72 1.05
CA THR A 744 -23.86 34.83 0.64
C THR A 744 -23.71 35.61 -0.67
N GLU A 745 -24.57 35.36 -1.65
CA GLU A 745 -24.58 36.09 -2.93
C GLU A 745 -24.88 37.57 -2.75
N MET A 746 -25.72 37.91 -1.76
CA MET A 746 -26.11 39.27 -1.45
C MET A 746 -25.25 39.94 -0.36
N ASP A 747 -24.21 39.27 0.14
CA ASP A 747 -23.31 39.74 1.20
C ASP A 747 -24.06 40.16 2.48
N VAL A 748 -25.09 39.40 2.87
CA VAL A 748 -25.93 39.68 4.04
C VAL A 748 -25.21 39.20 5.32
N PRO A 749 -24.99 40.11 6.30
CA PRO A 749 -24.32 39.73 7.55
C PRO A 749 -25.09 38.62 8.30
N PRO A 750 -24.40 37.64 8.93
CA PRO A 750 -25.06 36.56 9.68
C PRO A 750 -26.00 37.06 10.81
N SER A 751 -25.69 38.18 11.44
CA SER A 751 -26.50 38.80 12.52
C SER A 751 -27.80 39.40 12.04
N ARG A 752 -27.96 39.69 10.76
CA ARG A 752 -29.18 40.30 10.20
C ARG A 752 -30.23 39.19 10.00
N LYS A 753 -31.37 39.32 10.67
CA LYS A 753 -32.49 38.39 10.54
C LYS A 753 -33.47 38.91 9.49
N ALA A 754 -34.06 38.02 8.70
CA ALA A 754 -35.06 38.32 7.68
C ALA A 754 -36.33 37.52 7.92
N LYS A 755 -37.46 38.08 7.53
CA LYS A 755 -38.73 37.36 7.47
C LYS A 755 -38.67 36.33 6.34
N LEU A 756 -39.24 35.16 6.57
CA LEU A 756 -39.27 34.06 5.62
C LEU A 756 -40.70 33.64 5.31
N TYR A 757 -41.05 33.68 4.03
CA TYR A 757 -42.29 33.08 3.51
C TYR A 757 -41.91 31.76 2.80
N ILE A 758 -42.63 30.70 3.12
CA ILE A 758 -42.48 29.39 2.49
C ILE A 758 -43.80 29.07 1.77
N THR A 759 -43.74 28.93 0.46
CA THR A 759 -44.93 28.61 -0.34
C THR A 759 -44.80 27.22 -0.94
N SER A 760 -45.85 26.41 -0.84
CA SER A 760 -45.94 25.11 -1.45
C SER A 760 -47.42 24.76 -1.71
N GLU A 761 -47.73 24.23 -2.88
CA GLU A 761 -49.06 23.68 -3.16
C GLU A 761 -49.32 22.38 -2.38
N ASP A 762 -48.26 21.62 -2.04
CA ASP A 762 -48.35 20.39 -1.26
C ASP A 762 -48.62 20.69 0.23
N ALA A 763 -49.85 20.29 0.67
CA ALA A 763 -50.29 20.47 2.05
C ALA A 763 -49.43 19.65 3.05
N GLY A 764 -48.93 18.46 2.65
CA GLY A 764 -48.09 17.63 3.47
C GLY A 764 -46.73 18.32 3.73
N LEU A 765 -46.15 18.87 2.67
CA LEU A 765 -44.88 19.57 2.79
C LEU A 765 -44.99 20.88 3.61
N ARG A 766 -46.13 21.58 3.51
CA ARG A 766 -46.40 22.73 4.41
C ARG A 766 -46.45 22.31 5.88
N THR A 767 -47.07 21.17 6.18
CA THR A 767 -47.09 20.59 7.54
C THR A 767 -45.66 20.28 8.02
N VAL A 768 -44.83 19.66 7.16
CA VAL A 768 -43.42 19.39 7.48
C VAL A 768 -42.67 20.67 7.88
N PHE A 769 -42.80 21.74 7.11
CA PHE A 769 -42.15 23.01 7.46
C PHE A 769 -42.73 23.63 8.74
N GLU A 770 -44.03 23.55 8.93
CA GLU A 770 -44.69 24.12 10.11
C GLU A 770 -44.26 23.42 11.40
N GLU A 771 -44.23 22.10 11.38
CA GLU A 771 -43.87 21.26 12.54
C GLU A 771 -42.37 21.29 12.87
N ASN A 772 -41.51 21.55 11.89
CA ASN A 772 -40.04 21.52 12.06
C ASN A 772 -39.37 22.90 12.09
N LYS A 773 -40.09 23.98 12.39
CA LYS A 773 -39.56 25.34 12.45
C LYS A 773 -38.33 25.47 13.35
N GLU A 774 -38.29 24.77 14.46
CA GLU A 774 -37.16 24.79 15.39
C GLU A 774 -35.84 24.38 14.76
N VAL A 775 -35.87 23.52 13.75
CA VAL A 775 -34.69 23.00 13.03
C VAL A 775 -33.99 24.10 12.24
N TYR A 776 -34.76 24.95 11.58
CA TYR A 776 -34.20 25.91 10.62
C TYR A 776 -34.30 27.38 11.01
N VAL A 777 -35.11 27.76 12.02
CA VAL A 777 -35.31 29.15 12.42
C VAL A 777 -33.98 29.89 12.70
N ASN A 778 -33.09 29.26 13.43
CA ASN A 778 -31.79 29.85 13.77
C ASN A 778 -30.76 29.67 12.65
N LEU A 779 -30.75 28.50 12.00
CA LEU A 779 -29.81 28.16 10.96
C LEU A 779 -30.00 28.98 9.69
N ALA A 780 -31.26 29.43 9.42
CA ALA A 780 -31.61 30.33 8.32
C ALA A 780 -31.55 31.81 8.69
N SER A 781 -31.27 32.15 9.96
CA SER A 781 -31.24 33.50 10.48
C SER A 781 -32.56 34.26 10.19
N THR A 782 -33.71 33.67 10.57
CA THR A 782 -35.03 34.17 10.32
C THR A 782 -35.56 34.93 11.53
N SER A 783 -36.37 36.00 11.31
CA SER A 783 -37.08 36.76 12.34
C SER A 783 -38.51 36.24 12.54
N GLU A 784 -39.18 35.88 11.47
CA GLU A 784 -40.57 35.39 11.44
C GLU A 784 -40.66 34.37 10.26
N ILE A 785 -41.48 33.35 10.43
CA ILE A 785 -41.68 32.30 9.41
C ILE A 785 -43.17 32.13 9.15
N ILE A 786 -43.58 32.29 7.88
CA ILE A 786 -44.94 32.11 7.42
C ILE A 786 -44.97 31.01 6.35
N VAL A 787 -45.74 29.96 6.59
CA VAL A 787 -45.94 28.84 5.65
C VAL A 787 -47.34 28.96 5.05
N GLN A 788 -47.41 29.01 3.70
CA GLN A 788 -48.70 29.27 3.02
C GLN A 788 -48.74 28.54 1.66
N ALA A 789 -49.95 28.46 1.06
CA ALA A 789 -50.13 27.71 -0.18
C ALA A 789 -49.67 28.46 -1.43
N ASP A 790 -49.82 29.80 -1.42
CA ASP A 790 -49.59 30.65 -2.59
C ASP A 790 -48.76 31.91 -2.22
N LYS A 791 -48.58 32.82 -3.18
CA LYS A 791 -47.80 34.04 -3.05
C LYS A 791 -48.57 35.23 -2.46
N ASN A 792 -49.78 35.00 -1.95
CA ASN A 792 -50.60 36.12 -1.43
C ASN A 792 -49.94 36.84 -0.25
N GLY A 793 -49.88 38.15 -0.30
CA GLY A 793 -49.28 39.00 0.76
C GLY A 793 -47.73 39.04 0.75
N ILE A 794 -47.08 38.49 -0.23
CA ILE A 794 -45.63 38.54 -0.44
C ILE A 794 -45.31 39.70 -1.40
N SER A 795 -44.36 40.55 -1.03
CA SER A 795 -43.93 41.69 -1.88
C SER A 795 -43.36 41.19 -3.22
N GLU A 796 -43.62 41.94 -4.30
CA GLU A 796 -43.13 41.63 -5.64
C GLU A 796 -41.58 41.66 -5.75
N ASP A 797 -40.94 42.46 -4.92
CA ASP A 797 -39.49 42.60 -4.86
C ASP A 797 -38.81 41.61 -3.91
N ALA A 798 -39.56 40.71 -3.29
CA ALA A 798 -39.01 39.68 -2.43
C ALA A 798 -38.09 38.72 -3.23
N VAL A 799 -36.91 38.45 -2.67
CA VAL A 799 -35.96 37.53 -3.25
C VAL A 799 -36.50 36.12 -3.13
N SER A 800 -36.62 35.41 -4.25
CA SER A 800 -37.14 34.07 -4.30
C SER A 800 -36.08 33.00 -4.41
N VAL A 801 -36.24 31.90 -3.70
CA VAL A 801 -35.38 30.70 -3.75
C VAL A 801 -36.24 29.49 -4.01
N VAL A 802 -35.95 28.77 -5.09
CA VAL A 802 -36.66 27.53 -5.42
C VAL A 802 -35.94 26.36 -4.77
N ILE A 803 -36.69 25.57 -4.01
CA ILE A 803 -36.23 24.32 -3.41
C ILE A 803 -37.15 23.15 -3.85
N PRO A 804 -36.79 21.88 -3.65
CA PRO A 804 -37.69 20.80 -4.00
C PRO A 804 -39.08 20.94 -3.34
N GLY A 805 -40.12 21.10 -4.14
CA GLY A 805 -41.50 21.14 -3.70
C GLY A 805 -41.97 22.48 -3.07
N ALA A 806 -41.11 23.52 -2.96
CA ALA A 806 -41.47 24.78 -2.37
C ALA A 806 -40.70 25.97 -2.97
N VAL A 807 -41.22 27.18 -2.76
CA VAL A 807 -40.54 28.44 -3.06
C VAL A 807 -40.42 29.25 -1.80
N LEU A 808 -39.23 29.73 -1.50
CA LEU A 808 -38.93 30.57 -0.36
C LEU A 808 -38.90 32.03 -0.83
N TYR A 809 -39.42 32.94 -0.02
CA TYR A 809 -39.33 34.35 -0.30
C TYR A 809 -38.82 35.12 0.93
N LEU A 810 -37.88 36.01 0.69
CA LEU A 810 -37.23 36.87 1.67
C LEU A 810 -37.43 38.30 1.24
N PRO A 811 -38.14 39.19 2.05
CA PRO A 811 -38.28 40.58 1.73
C PRO A 811 -36.92 41.26 1.50
N LEU A 812 -36.77 41.98 0.40
CA LEU A 812 -35.50 42.59 0.03
C LEU A 812 -35.05 43.62 1.09
N GLU A 813 -35.98 44.35 1.72
CA GLU A 813 -35.73 45.30 2.83
C GLU A 813 -35.10 44.65 4.05
N ASP A 814 -35.39 43.38 4.33
CA ASP A 814 -34.81 42.64 5.42
C ASP A 814 -33.36 42.18 5.13
N LEU A 815 -33.04 42.00 3.87
CA LEU A 815 -31.72 41.48 3.41
C LEU A 815 -30.72 42.63 3.25
N VAL A 816 -31.16 43.76 2.71
CA VAL A 816 -30.29 44.88 2.34
C VAL A 816 -30.63 46.12 3.21
N ASP A 817 -29.61 46.73 3.79
CA ASP A 817 -29.73 48.08 4.39
C ASP A 817 -29.53 49.09 3.26
N PHE A 818 -30.63 49.48 2.66
CA PHE A 818 -30.63 50.34 1.49
C PHE A 818 -29.79 51.63 1.69
N GLU A 819 -29.80 52.22 2.87
CA GLU A 819 -29.01 53.42 3.14
C GLU A 819 -27.51 53.11 3.23
N LYS A 820 -27.13 52.06 3.93
CA LYS A 820 -25.72 51.63 4.03
C LYS A 820 -25.17 51.10 2.70
N GLU A 821 -25.97 50.33 1.96
CA GLU A 821 -25.57 49.84 0.67
C GLU A 821 -25.45 50.99 -0.35
N LYS A 822 -26.36 51.95 -0.30
CA LYS A 822 -26.27 53.13 -1.13
C LYS A 822 -25.01 53.96 -0.80
N GLU A 823 -24.70 54.09 0.49
CA GLU A 823 -23.47 54.75 0.93
C GLU A 823 -22.22 53.97 0.49
N ARG A 824 -22.24 52.63 0.59
CA ARG A 824 -21.17 51.76 0.12
C ARG A 824 -20.96 51.88 -1.39
N LEU A 825 -22.04 51.79 -2.17
CA LEU A 825 -22.01 51.95 -3.61
C LEU A 825 -21.56 53.35 -4.05
N HIS A 826 -21.94 54.40 -3.31
CA HIS A 826 -21.40 55.74 -3.58
C HIS A 826 -19.91 55.83 -3.31
N LYS A 827 -19.39 55.25 -2.21
CA LYS A 827 -17.95 55.18 -1.91
C LYS A 827 -17.19 54.38 -2.98
N GLU A 828 -17.79 53.28 -3.45
CA GLU A 828 -17.23 52.44 -4.49
C GLU A 828 -17.21 53.15 -5.86
N LYS A 829 -18.31 53.88 -6.19
CA LYS A 829 -18.39 54.76 -7.35
C LYS A 829 -17.32 55.84 -7.33
N ASP A 830 -17.11 56.49 -6.20
CA ASP A 830 -16.09 57.52 -6.03
C ASP A 830 -14.67 56.95 -6.21
N LYS A 831 -14.43 55.73 -5.69
CA LYS A 831 -13.16 55.01 -5.86
C LYS A 831 -12.92 54.65 -7.33
N LEU A 832 -13.91 54.05 -7.99
CA LEU A 832 -13.85 53.68 -9.40
C LEU A 832 -13.70 54.91 -10.31
N THR A 833 -14.35 56.05 -9.97
CA THR A 833 -14.18 57.30 -10.68
C THR A 833 -12.72 57.79 -10.65
N LYS A 834 -12.05 57.67 -9.50
CA LYS A 834 -10.63 58.03 -9.35
C LYS A 834 -9.72 57.08 -10.13
N GLU A 835 -9.98 55.78 -10.09
CA GLU A 835 -9.18 54.80 -10.83
C GLU A 835 -9.39 54.93 -12.35
N LEU A 836 -10.61 55.17 -12.81
CA LEU A 836 -10.92 55.46 -14.23
C LEU A 836 -10.21 56.73 -14.71
N ALA A 837 -10.24 57.79 -13.92
CA ALA A 837 -9.54 59.02 -14.24
C ALA A 837 -8.01 58.81 -14.32
N ARG A 838 -7.47 58.05 -13.41
CA ARG A 838 -6.04 57.67 -13.38
C ARG A 838 -5.65 56.85 -14.63
N SER A 839 -6.37 55.78 -14.94
CA SER A 839 -6.08 54.92 -16.09
C SER A 839 -6.27 55.65 -17.42
N LYS A 840 -7.33 56.48 -17.54
CA LYS A 840 -7.52 57.33 -18.69
C LYS A 840 -6.40 58.37 -18.82
N GLY A 841 -5.97 58.97 -17.72
CA GLY A 841 -4.84 59.89 -17.70
C GLY A 841 -3.51 59.24 -18.07
N MET A 842 -3.26 58.02 -17.65
CA MET A 842 -2.08 57.27 -18.05
C MET A 842 -2.11 56.92 -19.55
N LEU A 843 -3.23 56.49 -20.05
CA LEU A 843 -3.41 56.09 -21.43
C LEU A 843 -3.52 57.29 -22.41
N SER A 844 -3.75 58.51 -21.92
CA SER A 844 -3.69 59.77 -22.70
C SER A 844 -2.30 60.44 -22.66
N ASN A 845 -1.36 59.93 -21.85
CA ASN A 845 -0.03 60.51 -21.72
C ASN A 845 0.90 59.96 -22.83
N GLU A 846 1.22 60.76 -23.80
CA GLU A 846 2.10 60.41 -24.93
C GLU A 846 3.49 59.89 -24.46
N LYS A 847 4.02 60.41 -23.34
CA LYS A 847 5.29 59.95 -22.81
C LYS A 847 5.18 58.52 -22.25
N PHE A 848 4.03 58.16 -21.67
CA PHE A 848 3.78 56.80 -21.21
C PHE A 848 3.61 55.87 -22.41
N LEU A 849 2.81 56.23 -23.40
CA LEU A 849 2.55 55.37 -24.55
C LEU A 849 3.83 55.10 -25.39
N ASN A 850 4.73 56.09 -25.48
CA ASN A 850 5.96 55.99 -26.28
C ASN A 850 7.12 55.28 -25.54
N ASN A 851 7.14 55.27 -24.21
CA ASN A 851 8.27 54.75 -23.42
C ASN A 851 7.95 53.50 -22.61
N ALA A 852 6.66 53.12 -22.42
CA ALA A 852 6.28 51.91 -21.69
C ALA A 852 6.33 50.67 -22.62
N LYS A 853 6.63 49.52 -22.04
CA LYS A 853 6.57 48.24 -22.75
C LYS A 853 5.13 47.98 -23.23
N PRO A 854 4.95 47.40 -24.46
CA PRO A 854 3.61 47.13 -25.01
C PRO A 854 2.69 46.36 -24.07
N GLU A 855 3.26 45.42 -23.31
CA GLU A 855 2.57 44.61 -22.28
C GLU A 855 1.97 45.48 -21.15
N LYS A 856 2.69 46.52 -20.71
CA LYS A 856 2.20 47.43 -19.67
C LYS A 856 1.10 48.35 -20.16
N VAL A 857 1.16 48.73 -21.41
CA VAL A 857 0.09 49.53 -22.06
C VAL A 857 -1.17 48.67 -22.21
N GLN A 858 -1.01 47.41 -22.59
CA GLN A 858 -2.14 46.48 -22.69
C GLN A 858 -2.76 46.18 -21.27
N GLU A 859 -1.93 45.95 -20.28
CA GLU A 859 -2.37 45.76 -18.90
C GLU A 859 -3.22 46.94 -18.38
N GLU A 860 -2.83 48.15 -18.70
CA GLU A 860 -3.56 49.37 -18.30
C GLU A 860 -4.87 49.54 -19.09
N LYS A 861 -4.91 49.11 -20.37
CA LYS A 861 -6.17 49.07 -21.14
C LYS A 861 -7.15 48.05 -20.58
N ASP A 862 -6.66 46.89 -20.21
CA ASP A 862 -7.46 45.80 -19.59
C ASP A 862 -8.03 46.25 -18.22
N LYS A 863 -7.23 46.95 -17.39
CA LYS A 863 -7.69 47.59 -16.15
C LYS A 863 -8.75 48.62 -16.42
N LEU A 864 -8.58 49.48 -17.41
CA LEU A 864 -9.57 50.48 -17.78
C LEU A 864 -10.91 49.84 -18.16
N ALA A 865 -10.89 48.86 -19.07
CA ALA A 865 -12.10 48.11 -19.46
C ALA A 865 -12.79 47.46 -18.27
N LYS A 866 -12.01 46.84 -17.35
CA LYS A 866 -12.53 46.26 -16.12
C LYS A 866 -13.20 47.31 -15.20
N TYR A 867 -12.58 48.46 -15.00
CA TYR A 867 -13.13 49.53 -14.19
C TYR A 867 -14.39 50.15 -14.81
N GLU A 868 -14.47 50.28 -16.16
CA GLU A 868 -15.66 50.70 -16.88
C GLU A 868 -16.81 49.72 -16.68
N GLN A 869 -16.56 48.44 -16.75
CA GLN A 869 -17.54 47.38 -16.49
C GLN A 869 -18.04 47.43 -15.04
N MET A 870 -17.13 47.54 -14.07
CA MET A 870 -17.48 47.68 -12.64
C MET A 870 -18.30 48.93 -12.37
N MET A 871 -17.94 50.05 -12.99
CA MET A 871 -18.69 51.33 -12.87
C MET A 871 -20.14 51.17 -13.38
N ALA A 872 -20.30 50.56 -14.56
CA ALA A 872 -21.63 50.30 -15.12
C ALA A 872 -22.49 49.43 -14.22
N GLN A 873 -21.90 48.43 -13.59
CA GLN A 873 -22.58 47.55 -12.61
C GLN A 873 -23.01 48.33 -11.35
N VAL A 874 -22.13 49.19 -10.80
CA VAL A 874 -22.42 50.01 -9.63
C VAL A 874 -23.52 51.04 -9.95
N GLU A 875 -23.49 51.66 -11.13
CA GLU A 875 -24.51 52.62 -11.56
C GLU A 875 -25.87 51.96 -11.81
N ALA A 876 -25.89 50.77 -12.44
CA ALA A 876 -27.11 49.97 -12.61
C ALA A 876 -27.74 49.62 -11.26
N ARG A 877 -26.90 49.20 -10.29
CA ARG A 877 -27.36 48.84 -8.96
C ARG A 877 -27.87 50.05 -8.14
N LEU A 878 -27.21 51.18 -8.25
CA LEU A 878 -27.71 52.45 -7.69
C LEU A 878 -29.02 52.94 -8.33
N ALA A 879 -29.24 52.68 -9.62
CA ALA A 879 -30.47 53.04 -10.32
C ALA A 879 -31.65 52.14 -9.88
N GLN A 880 -31.40 50.87 -9.60
CA GLN A 880 -32.39 49.95 -9.04
C GLN A 880 -32.82 50.30 -7.59
N MET A 881 -31.98 51.02 -6.87
CA MET A 881 -32.23 51.46 -5.49
C MET A 881 -32.89 52.85 -5.37
N LYS A 882 -33.38 53.41 -6.46
CA LYS A 882 -34.19 54.61 -6.45
C LYS A 882 -35.65 54.30 -6.25
#